data_27290b7d9aca517077fdc0d32c259d30
#
_entry.id   27290b7d9aca517077fdc0d32c259d30
#
_cell.length_a   1.000
_cell.length_b   1.000
_cell.length_c   1.000
_cell.angle_alpha   90.00
_cell.angle_beta   90.00
_cell.angle_gamma   90.00
#
_symmetry.space_group_name_H-M   'P 1'
#
loop_
_entity.id
_entity.type
_entity.pdbx_description
1 polymer ?
#
loop_
_entity_poly.entity_id
_entity_poly.type
_entity_poly.pdbx_seq_one_letter_code
_entity_poly.pdbx_strand_id
1 'polypeptide(L)'
;MNAVTQVARAVCPHDCPDTCAMRVTVENGKAIKVTGDPDHPPTQGVLCTKVSRYADRVHHPDRLTVPLRRIGEKGEGRFVPISWDEAFDEIGRRLGEIAARAPEAIVSYSYAGTMGLVQGEGIAQRFFHKLGASRLERAICAAAGAAGLRYTYGGSVGMHLEHFEESELILIWGANPIASSLHFWTRAQEAKRRGARLVAIDPYRSLTAEKCHQHIALKPGTDGAFALGMMHVLITENLLDHDYIADHTLGFDELKARALTYPPERVAQICGIDASELVDLARRYGATRKASIRLNYGMQRVRGGGNAVRAIASLPALTGAWRDRAGGLLLSSSESAPVNQAALLRPDLMPGWPNKLPRIINMNAIGDALLHPGDATFGPKVEALIVYNSNPVAVAPDSSKVAAGFARDDLFTVVLEHFKTDTVDFADIVLPATTQLEHLDIHKSYGHTYVMANLPVIPPVGDARPNTEIFRGIARSMGLDEPALYHSDEAVARAALRWDDPVLDSDWDTLKQAGWLKLKLPEAPFANGGFRTPSGKCEFYSPRLEQMGMDPVPDYLPPFESVEAAPELAARYPLAMISPPARHFLNSTFVNVDSLRSTEGEPHLDMHPSDASARGIAEGDVVRIFNDRGSMQALARITDRARAGLVVGLSIWWKKLSPDGRNANEVTSQALTDLGNSATFYDCLVEVERI
;
A
#
# COMPACT_ATOMS: atom_id res chain seq x y z
N MET A 1 -24.14 -37.28 -14.93
CA MET A 1 -24.49 -35.90 -15.30
C MET A 1 -23.22 -35.21 -15.79
N ASN A 2 -23.24 -34.64 -17.01
CA ASN A 2 -22.08 -33.89 -17.48
C ASN A 2 -21.89 -32.67 -16.59
N ALA A 3 -20.67 -32.43 -16.10
CA ALA A 3 -20.35 -31.25 -15.31
C ALA A 3 -20.66 -29.98 -16.12
N VAL A 4 -21.43 -29.07 -15.55
CA VAL A 4 -21.67 -27.76 -16.17
C VAL A 4 -20.42 -26.92 -15.92
N THR A 5 -19.60 -26.75 -16.96
CA THR A 5 -18.40 -25.92 -16.94
C THR A 5 -18.72 -24.58 -17.62
N GLN A 6 -18.41 -23.48 -16.93
CA GLN A 6 -18.52 -22.13 -17.47
C GLN A 6 -17.24 -21.35 -17.18
N VAL A 7 -16.95 -20.35 -18.02
CA VAL A 7 -15.87 -19.39 -17.80
C VAL A 7 -16.50 -18.01 -17.60
N ALA A 8 -16.22 -17.40 -16.47
CA ALA A 8 -16.71 -16.06 -16.13
C ALA A 8 -15.54 -15.09 -15.87
N ARG A 9 -15.82 -13.78 -16.04
CA ARG A 9 -14.86 -12.71 -15.73
C ARG A 9 -14.94 -12.33 -14.26
N ALA A 10 -13.78 -12.00 -13.67
CA ALA A 10 -13.65 -11.44 -12.35
C ALA A 10 -12.47 -10.45 -12.32
N VAL A 11 -12.33 -9.70 -11.24
CA VAL A 11 -11.24 -8.72 -11.04
C VAL A 11 -10.42 -9.12 -9.84
N CYS A 12 -9.10 -8.99 -9.92
CA CYS A 12 -8.21 -9.15 -8.76
C CYS A 12 -8.42 -8.01 -7.77
N PRO A 13 -8.80 -8.29 -6.51
CA PRO A 13 -9.17 -7.27 -5.54
C PRO A 13 -8.00 -6.72 -4.74
N HIS A 14 -6.82 -7.30 -4.91
CA HIS A 14 -5.70 -7.11 -4.01
C HIS A 14 -4.97 -5.78 -4.20
N ASP A 15 -4.27 -5.34 -3.14
CA ASP A 15 -3.40 -4.16 -3.12
C ASP A 15 -2.17 -4.36 -4.03
N CYS A 16 -2.39 -4.12 -5.30
CA CYS A 16 -1.40 -4.27 -6.37
C CYS A 16 -1.72 -3.27 -7.50
N PRO A 17 -0.71 -2.59 -8.07
CA PRO A 17 -0.95 -1.64 -9.17
C PRO A 17 -1.55 -2.30 -10.42
N ASP A 18 -1.41 -3.60 -10.56
CA ASP A 18 -1.83 -4.32 -11.77
C ASP A 18 -3.34 -4.52 -11.89
N THR A 19 -4.09 -4.58 -10.80
CA THR A 19 -5.57 -4.78 -10.79
C THR A 19 -6.05 -5.65 -11.95
N CYS A 20 -5.60 -6.94 -11.97
CA CYS A 20 -5.74 -7.83 -13.12
C CYS A 20 -7.20 -8.20 -13.42
N ALA A 21 -7.59 -8.22 -14.69
CA ALA A 21 -8.78 -8.94 -15.14
C ALA A 21 -8.50 -10.44 -15.17
N MET A 22 -9.45 -11.23 -14.68
CA MET A 22 -9.32 -12.66 -14.54
C MET A 22 -10.40 -13.40 -15.32
N ARG A 23 -10.07 -14.59 -15.82
CA ARG A 23 -11.03 -15.62 -16.27
C ARG A 23 -11.05 -16.74 -15.24
N VAL A 24 -12.23 -17.02 -14.71
CA VAL A 24 -12.47 -18.06 -13.71
C VAL A 24 -13.25 -19.20 -14.35
N THR A 25 -12.67 -20.40 -14.33
CA THR A 25 -13.39 -21.61 -14.72
C THR A 25 -14.17 -22.13 -13.51
N VAL A 26 -15.47 -22.29 -13.68
CA VAL A 26 -16.38 -22.74 -12.63
C VAL A 26 -17.01 -24.08 -13.07
N GLU A 27 -16.95 -25.07 -12.20
CA GLU A 27 -17.60 -26.38 -12.39
C GLU A 27 -18.54 -26.64 -11.23
N ASN A 28 -19.82 -26.89 -11.55
CA ASN A 28 -20.86 -27.16 -10.54
C ASN A 28 -20.89 -26.11 -9.39
N GLY A 29 -20.73 -24.82 -9.73
CA GLY A 29 -20.72 -23.72 -8.77
C GLY A 29 -19.42 -23.54 -7.97
N LYS A 30 -18.36 -24.28 -8.28
CA LYS A 30 -17.05 -24.18 -7.63
C LYS A 30 -16.00 -23.64 -8.59
N ALA A 31 -15.27 -22.61 -8.19
CA ALA A 31 -14.12 -22.11 -8.94
C ALA A 31 -12.97 -23.14 -8.89
N ILE A 32 -12.51 -23.60 -10.06
CA ILE A 32 -11.47 -24.63 -10.16
C ILE A 32 -10.17 -24.12 -10.78
N LYS A 33 -10.21 -23.01 -11.52
CA LYS A 33 -9.04 -22.43 -12.18
C LYS A 33 -9.21 -20.94 -12.36
N VAL A 34 -8.12 -20.19 -12.14
CA VAL A 34 -8.04 -18.75 -12.39
C VAL A 34 -6.88 -18.45 -13.32
N THR A 35 -7.14 -17.71 -14.40
CA THR A 35 -6.15 -17.26 -15.39
C THR A 35 -6.33 -15.77 -15.65
N GLY A 36 -5.30 -15.10 -16.20
CA GLY A 36 -5.45 -13.72 -16.68
C GLY A 36 -6.37 -13.64 -17.88
N ASP A 37 -7.12 -12.55 -17.99
CA ASP A 37 -7.94 -12.30 -19.19
C ASP A 37 -7.05 -11.77 -20.31
N PRO A 38 -6.92 -12.49 -21.44
CA PRO A 38 -6.10 -12.06 -22.57
C PRO A 38 -6.65 -10.84 -23.30
N ASP A 39 -7.95 -10.56 -23.17
CA ASP A 39 -8.60 -9.44 -23.86
C ASP A 39 -8.43 -8.11 -23.10
N HIS A 40 -8.07 -8.14 -21.79
CA HIS A 40 -7.83 -6.94 -21.02
C HIS A 40 -6.45 -6.36 -21.35
N PRO A 41 -6.35 -5.11 -21.87
CA PRO A 41 -5.10 -4.58 -22.42
C PRO A 41 -3.93 -4.48 -21.42
N PRO A 42 -4.13 -4.14 -20.13
CA PRO A 42 -3.06 -4.25 -19.14
C PRO A 42 -2.67 -5.69 -18.80
N THR A 43 -3.63 -6.61 -18.65
CA THR A 43 -3.42 -7.98 -18.16
C THR A 43 -2.81 -8.90 -19.22
N GLN A 44 -3.33 -8.89 -20.46
CA GLN A 44 -2.85 -9.70 -21.59
C GLN A 44 -2.63 -11.18 -21.24
N GLY A 45 -3.53 -11.78 -20.46
CA GLY A 45 -3.45 -13.18 -20.05
C GLY A 45 -2.44 -13.49 -18.93
N VAL A 46 -1.67 -12.53 -18.46
CA VAL A 46 -0.62 -12.74 -17.45
C VAL A 46 -1.17 -12.56 -16.04
N LEU A 47 -0.88 -13.52 -15.14
CA LEU A 47 -1.14 -13.41 -13.70
C LEU A 47 0.13 -13.72 -12.90
N CYS A 48 0.22 -13.12 -11.72
CA CYS A 48 1.25 -13.47 -10.75
C CYS A 48 0.98 -14.86 -10.12
N THR A 49 2.02 -15.46 -9.56
CA THR A 49 1.94 -16.78 -8.90
C THR A 49 0.93 -16.84 -7.74
N LYS A 50 0.71 -15.72 -7.05
CA LYS A 50 -0.26 -15.61 -5.95
C LYS A 50 -1.70 -15.79 -6.45
N VAL A 51 -2.10 -14.96 -7.41
CA VAL A 51 -3.50 -14.92 -7.88
C VAL A 51 -3.84 -16.12 -8.76
N SER A 52 -2.87 -16.76 -9.42
CA SER A 52 -3.10 -18.03 -10.12
C SER A 52 -3.54 -19.17 -9.18
N ARG A 53 -3.28 -19.04 -7.85
CA ARG A 53 -3.73 -19.95 -6.79
C ARG A 53 -4.99 -19.48 -6.06
N TYR A 54 -5.72 -18.54 -6.65
CA TYR A 54 -6.86 -17.95 -5.96
C TYR A 54 -8.00 -18.93 -5.69
N ALA A 55 -8.22 -19.93 -6.57
CA ALA A 55 -9.17 -21.00 -6.33
C ALA A 55 -8.82 -21.82 -5.08
N ASP A 56 -7.52 -22.11 -4.85
CA ASP A 56 -7.05 -22.82 -3.67
C ASP A 56 -7.35 -22.02 -2.39
N ARG A 57 -7.22 -20.66 -2.45
CA ARG A 57 -7.57 -19.79 -1.34
C ARG A 57 -9.07 -19.74 -1.08
N VAL A 58 -9.91 -19.62 -2.10
CA VAL A 58 -11.38 -19.52 -1.95
C VAL A 58 -11.96 -20.78 -1.33
N HIS A 59 -11.47 -21.93 -1.74
CA HIS A 59 -11.93 -23.25 -1.27
C HIS A 59 -10.98 -23.91 -0.28
N HIS A 60 -10.17 -23.12 0.41
CA HIS A 60 -9.23 -23.61 1.41
C HIS A 60 -9.98 -24.29 2.58
N PRO A 61 -9.51 -25.43 3.12
CA PRO A 61 -10.19 -26.14 4.20
C PRO A 61 -10.37 -25.30 5.47
N ASP A 62 -9.43 -24.39 5.76
CA ASP A 62 -9.48 -23.51 6.92
C ASP A 62 -10.29 -22.23 6.68
N ARG A 63 -11.01 -22.11 5.53
CA ARG A 63 -11.87 -20.97 5.25
C ARG A 63 -12.96 -20.85 6.32
N LEU A 64 -13.11 -19.65 6.88
CA LEU A 64 -14.22 -19.32 7.77
C LEU A 64 -15.54 -19.34 6.99
N THR A 65 -16.49 -20.14 7.47
CA THR A 65 -17.76 -20.37 6.77
C THR A 65 -18.99 -20.08 7.64
N VAL A 66 -18.82 -19.91 8.94
CA VAL A 66 -19.89 -19.59 9.89
C VAL A 66 -19.40 -18.53 10.88
N PRO A 67 -20.29 -17.71 11.47
CA PRO A 67 -19.93 -16.81 12.57
C PRO A 67 -19.42 -17.58 13.78
N LEU A 68 -18.44 -16.98 14.49
CA LEU A 68 -17.80 -17.60 15.64
C LEU A 68 -17.83 -16.63 16.83
N ARG A 69 -18.04 -17.18 18.04
CA ARG A 69 -17.91 -16.49 19.32
C ARG A 69 -16.74 -17.05 20.09
N ARG A 70 -15.93 -16.16 20.67
CA ARG A 70 -14.78 -16.52 21.52
C ARG A 70 -15.23 -17.30 22.76
N ILE A 71 -14.44 -18.31 23.10
CA ILE A 71 -14.45 -19.02 24.39
C ILE A 71 -13.02 -19.00 24.94
N GLY A 72 -12.85 -18.64 26.20
CA GLY A 72 -11.52 -18.49 26.82
C GLY A 72 -10.94 -17.08 26.64
N GLU A 73 -9.63 -16.96 26.84
CA GLU A 73 -8.90 -15.68 26.87
C GLU A 73 -8.63 -15.14 25.46
N LYS A 74 -8.49 -13.81 25.34
CA LYS A 74 -8.05 -13.19 24.08
C LYS A 74 -6.63 -13.63 23.74
N GLY A 75 -6.41 -13.95 22.47
CA GLY A 75 -5.13 -14.47 21.98
C GLY A 75 -5.05 -16.00 21.93
N GLU A 76 -5.95 -16.74 22.60
CA GLU A 76 -5.97 -18.22 22.55
C GLU A 76 -6.54 -18.76 21.22
N GLY A 77 -7.28 -17.96 20.45
CA GLY A 77 -7.86 -18.39 19.18
C GLY A 77 -8.93 -19.48 19.30
N ARG A 78 -9.59 -19.62 20.46
CA ARG A 78 -10.61 -20.62 20.73
C ARG A 78 -12.02 -20.06 20.51
N PHE A 79 -12.80 -20.71 19.67
CA PHE A 79 -14.12 -20.25 19.25
C PHE A 79 -15.14 -21.38 19.18
N VAL A 80 -16.41 -21.00 19.32
CA VAL A 80 -17.57 -21.86 19.02
C VAL A 80 -18.41 -21.22 17.92
N PRO A 81 -19.02 -22.03 17.02
CA PRO A 81 -19.98 -21.53 16.04
C PRO A 81 -21.21 -20.93 16.71
N ILE A 82 -21.71 -19.83 16.13
CA ILE A 82 -22.98 -19.19 16.47
C ILE A 82 -23.75 -18.86 15.20
N SER A 83 -25.06 -18.58 15.35
CA SER A 83 -25.84 -18.07 14.21
C SER A 83 -25.54 -16.61 13.88
N TRP A 84 -25.93 -16.18 12.68
CA TRP A 84 -25.85 -14.77 12.30
C TRP A 84 -26.73 -13.87 13.20
N ASP A 85 -27.90 -14.35 13.60
CA ASP A 85 -28.80 -13.59 14.47
C ASP A 85 -28.17 -13.38 15.85
N GLU A 86 -27.61 -14.44 16.45
CA GLU A 86 -26.88 -14.32 17.72
C GLU A 86 -25.68 -13.35 17.61
N ALA A 87 -24.94 -13.40 16.49
CA ALA A 87 -23.82 -12.49 16.25
C ALA A 87 -24.30 -11.03 16.15
N PHE A 88 -25.34 -10.77 15.34
CA PHE A 88 -25.86 -9.42 15.15
C PHE A 88 -26.49 -8.87 16.43
N ASP A 89 -27.23 -9.66 17.19
CA ASP A 89 -27.84 -9.24 18.45
C ASP A 89 -26.78 -8.82 19.48
N GLU A 90 -25.70 -9.63 19.64
CA GLU A 90 -24.62 -9.29 20.54
C GLU A 90 -23.86 -8.04 20.10
N ILE A 91 -23.49 -7.96 18.82
CA ILE A 91 -22.77 -6.81 18.26
C ILE A 91 -23.64 -5.56 18.38
N GLY A 92 -24.91 -5.62 17.96
CA GLY A 92 -25.82 -4.49 17.97
C GLY A 92 -26.06 -3.95 19.39
N ARG A 93 -26.26 -4.83 20.35
CA ARG A 93 -26.40 -4.45 21.76
C ARG A 93 -25.15 -3.76 22.30
N ARG A 94 -23.96 -4.38 22.15
CA ARG A 94 -22.71 -3.83 22.69
C ARG A 94 -22.29 -2.53 22.02
N LEU A 95 -22.39 -2.42 20.70
CA LEU A 95 -22.11 -1.18 19.97
C LEU A 95 -23.14 -0.09 20.30
N GLY A 96 -24.41 -0.45 20.44
CA GLY A 96 -25.47 0.48 20.82
C GLY A 96 -25.24 1.10 22.20
N GLU A 97 -24.86 0.30 23.20
CA GLU A 97 -24.52 0.74 24.55
C GLU A 97 -23.33 1.71 24.55
N ILE A 98 -22.28 1.43 23.76
CA ILE A 98 -21.10 2.31 23.64
C ILE A 98 -21.47 3.58 22.88
N ALA A 99 -22.16 3.48 21.74
CA ALA A 99 -22.52 4.63 20.91
C ALA A 99 -23.43 5.63 21.65
N ALA A 100 -24.33 5.14 22.52
CA ALA A 100 -25.23 5.99 23.30
C ALA A 100 -24.49 6.94 24.27
N ARG A 101 -23.33 6.55 24.77
CA ARG A 101 -22.55 7.35 25.72
C ARG A 101 -21.31 8.03 25.12
N ALA A 102 -20.61 7.35 24.20
CA ALA A 102 -19.35 7.82 23.63
C ALA A 102 -19.10 7.19 22.24
N PRO A 103 -19.74 7.67 21.15
CA PRO A 103 -19.60 7.06 19.84
C PRO A 103 -18.16 7.03 19.33
N GLU A 104 -17.32 8.00 19.70
CA GLU A 104 -15.89 8.04 19.36
C GLU A 104 -15.04 6.95 20.10
N ALA A 105 -15.63 6.22 21.08
CA ALA A 105 -15.01 5.03 21.66
C ALA A 105 -15.08 3.81 20.73
N ILE A 106 -15.84 3.90 19.63
CA ILE A 106 -15.90 2.89 18.55
C ILE A 106 -14.90 3.29 17.45
N VAL A 107 -14.07 2.34 17.04
CA VAL A 107 -13.08 2.53 15.98
C VAL A 107 -13.27 1.46 14.90
N SER A 108 -13.14 1.85 13.64
CA SER A 108 -12.97 0.90 12.54
C SER A 108 -11.49 0.73 12.22
N TYR A 109 -11.06 -0.50 11.87
CA TYR A 109 -9.73 -0.71 11.30
C TYR A 109 -9.85 -1.47 9.99
N SER A 110 -9.50 -0.84 8.88
CA SER A 110 -9.58 -1.48 7.57
C SER A 110 -8.60 -0.84 6.59
N TYR A 111 -7.94 -1.66 5.77
CA TYR A 111 -7.11 -1.19 4.67
C TYR A 111 -6.78 -2.31 3.69
N ALA A 112 -7.10 -2.10 2.41
CA ALA A 112 -6.55 -2.79 1.23
C ALA A 112 -6.62 -4.34 1.21
N GLY A 113 -7.39 -4.98 2.09
CA GLY A 113 -7.74 -6.42 1.94
C GLY A 113 -8.60 -6.66 0.70
N THR A 114 -9.37 -5.64 0.31
CA THR A 114 -9.89 -5.44 -1.06
C THR A 114 -9.70 -3.99 -1.48
N MET A 115 -9.39 -3.78 -2.75
CA MET A 115 -9.34 -2.46 -3.39
C MET A 115 -10.69 -2.07 -4.03
N GLY A 116 -11.71 -2.89 -3.86
CA GLY A 116 -13.06 -2.64 -4.35
C GLY A 116 -13.75 -1.51 -3.60
N LEU A 117 -14.47 -0.67 -4.33
CA LEU A 117 -15.14 0.51 -3.77
C LEU A 117 -16.41 0.16 -3.00
N VAL A 118 -17.11 -0.92 -3.37
CA VAL A 118 -18.37 -1.35 -2.73
C VAL A 118 -18.06 -2.06 -1.41
N GLN A 119 -17.22 -3.10 -1.45
CA GLN A 119 -16.92 -3.94 -0.27
C GLN A 119 -15.83 -3.37 0.63
N GLY A 120 -14.96 -2.51 0.08
CA GLY A 120 -13.90 -1.86 0.83
C GLY A 120 -14.33 -0.58 1.55
N GLU A 121 -15.22 0.19 0.92
CA GLU A 121 -15.60 1.54 1.37
C GLU A 121 -17.09 1.64 1.71
N GLY A 122 -17.92 1.53 0.73
CA GLY A 122 -19.38 1.60 0.68
C GLY A 122 -20.14 1.72 2.01
N ILE A 123 -20.94 0.70 2.29
CA ILE A 123 -21.84 0.66 3.46
C ILE A 123 -21.07 0.73 4.79
N ALA A 124 -19.87 0.15 4.86
CA ALA A 124 -19.05 0.19 6.07
C ALA A 124 -18.76 1.63 6.52
N GLN A 125 -18.28 2.51 5.61
CA GLN A 125 -17.96 3.89 5.97
C GLN A 125 -19.23 4.67 6.36
N ARG A 126 -20.35 4.47 5.64
CA ARG A 126 -21.64 5.09 5.96
C ARG A 126 -22.11 4.73 7.37
N PHE A 127 -21.91 3.45 7.75
CA PHE A 127 -22.26 2.95 9.09
C PHE A 127 -21.46 3.69 10.18
N PHE A 128 -20.13 3.77 10.05
CA PHE A 128 -19.31 4.47 11.04
C PHE A 128 -19.57 5.99 11.05
N HIS A 129 -19.83 6.59 9.89
CA HIS A 129 -20.24 8.00 9.81
C HIS A 129 -21.55 8.24 10.58
N LYS A 130 -22.56 7.42 10.35
CA LYS A 130 -23.85 7.53 11.04
C LYS A 130 -23.73 7.40 12.55
N LEU A 131 -22.84 6.52 13.03
CA LEU A 131 -22.59 6.37 14.46
C LEU A 131 -21.85 7.56 15.07
N GLY A 132 -21.09 8.32 14.29
CA GLY A 132 -20.14 9.30 14.82
C GLY A 132 -18.91 8.64 15.43
N ALA A 133 -18.55 7.46 14.96
CA ALA A 133 -17.38 6.72 15.41
C ALA A 133 -16.07 7.44 15.08
N SER A 134 -14.99 7.14 15.79
CA SER A 134 -13.65 7.61 15.46
C SER A 134 -13.28 7.22 14.04
N ARG A 135 -12.73 8.17 13.28
CA ARG A 135 -12.27 7.95 11.90
C ARG A 135 -10.86 7.35 11.88
N LEU A 136 -10.59 6.48 10.93
CA LEU A 136 -9.26 5.92 10.72
C LEU A 136 -8.51 6.73 9.65
N GLU A 137 -7.33 7.26 9.96
CA GLU A 137 -6.40 7.78 8.97
C GLU A 137 -5.65 6.60 8.34
N ARG A 138 -6.01 6.27 7.09
CA ARG A 138 -5.47 5.11 6.36
C ARG A 138 -4.15 5.44 5.69
N ALA A 139 -3.08 5.46 6.47
CA ALA A 139 -1.78 5.99 6.06
C ALA A 139 -0.65 4.95 5.96
N ILE A 140 -0.90 3.66 6.17
CA ILE A 140 0.16 2.64 6.29
C ILE A 140 0.95 2.38 4.98
N CYS A 141 0.39 2.68 3.80
CA CYS A 141 0.97 2.29 2.52
C CYS A 141 1.36 3.50 1.65
N ALA A 142 0.39 4.17 1.05
CA ALA A 142 0.62 5.10 -0.08
C ALA A 142 0.64 6.59 0.30
N ALA A 143 0.35 6.94 1.56
CA ALA A 143 -0.01 8.30 1.93
C ALA A 143 1.15 9.31 1.75
N ALA A 144 2.39 8.93 2.05
CA ALA A 144 3.55 9.82 1.85
C ALA A 144 3.77 10.15 0.36
N GLY A 145 3.74 9.13 -0.51
CA GLY A 145 3.88 9.32 -1.95
C GLY A 145 2.71 10.09 -2.57
N ALA A 146 1.48 9.81 -2.13
CA ALA A 146 0.31 10.56 -2.56
C ALA A 146 0.39 12.04 -2.13
N ALA A 147 0.87 12.33 -0.92
CA ALA A 147 1.14 13.69 -0.46
C ALA A 147 2.24 14.36 -1.30
N GLY A 148 3.36 13.67 -1.55
CA GLY A 148 4.43 14.17 -2.40
C GLY A 148 3.93 14.55 -3.79
N LEU A 149 3.15 13.69 -4.46
CA LEU A 149 2.54 14.00 -5.75
C LEU A 149 1.51 15.14 -5.68
N ARG A 150 0.71 15.19 -4.61
CA ARG A 150 -0.30 16.24 -4.42
C ARG A 150 0.32 17.62 -4.28
N TYR A 151 1.46 17.75 -3.59
CA TYR A 151 2.18 19.00 -3.43
C TYR A 151 3.07 19.36 -4.63
N THR A 152 3.23 18.44 -5.59
CA THR A 152 4.03 18.68 -6.82
C THR A 152 3.16 18.74 -8.07
N TYR A 153 2.21 17.82 -8.25
CA TYR A 153 1.36 17.70 -9.45
C TYR A 153 -0.12 18.02 -9.20
N GLY A 154 -0.52 18.16 -7.93
CA GLY A 154 -1.91 18.38 -7.54
C GLY A 154 -2.72 17.10 -7.35
N GLY A 155 -2.13 15.91 -7.50
CA GLY A 155 -2.78 14.62 -7.29
C GLY A 155 -1.99 13.43 -7.80
N SER A 156 -2.49 12.23 -7.51
CA SER A 156 -1.90 10.96 -7.92
C SER A 156 -2.25 10.65 -9.38
N VAL A 157 -1.54 11.30 -10.29
CA VAL A 157 -1.63 11.15 -11.75
C VAL A 157 -0.23 10.94 -12.31
N GLY A 158 -0.08 10.13 -13.33
CA GLY A 158 1.19 9.84 -13.98
C GLY A 158 1.03 9.38 -15.42
N MET A 159 2.13 9.01 -16.06
CA MET A 159 2.13 8.46 -17.41
C MET A 159 1.37 7.13 -17.47
N HIS A 160 0.90 6.77 -18.66
CA HIS A 160 0.18 5.52 -18.86
C HIS A 160 1.13 4.32 -18.87
N LEU A 161 0.68 3.20 -18.31
CA LEU A 161 1.45 1.97 -18.22
C LEU A 161 1.95 1.48 -19.59
N GLU A 162 1.11 1.56 -20.59
CA GLU A 162 1.39 1.06 -21.94
C GLU A 162 2.58 1.78 -22.59
N HIS A 163 2.79 3.07 -22.29
CA HIS A 163 3.83 3.88 -22.92
C HIS A 163 5.25 3.60 -22.45
N PHE A 164 5.42 2.86 -21.33
CA PHE A 164 6.75 2.39 -20.94
C PHE A 164 7.44 1.53 -21.99
N GLU A 165 6.67 0.89 -22.90
CA GLU A 165 7.24 0.12 -24.02
C GLU A 165 8.01 0.97 -25.03
N GLU A 166 7.74 2.27 -25.09
CA GLU A 166 8.35 3.22 -26.01
C GLU A 166 9.46 4.06 -25.36
N SER A 167 9.68 3.88 -24.05
CA SER A 167 10.74 4.59 -23.32
C SER A 167 12.12 4.11 -23.78
N GLU A 168 13.09 5.02 -23.80
CA GLU A 168 14.50 4.75 -24.13
C GLU A 168 15.36 4.55 -22.88
N LEU A 169 14.94 5.18 -21.76
CA LEU A 169 15.53 5.00 -20.44
C LEU A 169 14.39 4.81 -19.41
N ILE A 170 14.47 3.76 -18.61
CA ILE A 170 13.52 3.51 -17.52
C ILE A 170 14.28 3.44 -16.21
N LEU A 171 14.00 4.36 -15.29
CA LEU A 171 14.44 4.32 -13.91
C LEU A 171 13.38 3.56 -13.08
N ILE A 172 13.75 2.42 -12.52
CA ILE A 172 12.90 1.61 -11.63
C ILE A 172 13.35 1.92 -10.21
N TRP A 173 12.61 2.79 -9.52
CA TRP A 173 13.03 3.40 -8.28
C TRP A 173 12.17 2.96 -7.09
N GLY A 174 12.80 2.36 -6.08
CA GLY A 174 12.10 1.82 -4.90
C GLY A 174 11.02 0.81 -5.26
N ALA A 175 11.26 0.00 -6.29
CA ALA A 175 10.27 -0.88 -6.89
C ALA A 175 10.85 -2.25 -7.25
N ASN A 176 10.10 -3.32 -6.93
CA ASN A 176 10.40 -4.68 -7.35
C ASN A 176 9.24 -5.26 -8.17
N PRO A 177 9.05 -4.82 -9.44
CA PRO A 177 7.90 -5.19 -10.25
C PRO A 177 7.79 -6.68 -10.57
N ILE A 178 8.87 -7.45 -10.53
CA ILE A 178 8.79 -8.93 -10.65
C ILE A 178 7.97 -9.55 -9.51
N ALA A 179 7.98 -8.92 -8.34
CA ALA A 179 7.21 -9.39 -7.18
C ALA A 179 5.81 -8.74 -7.08
N SER A 180 5.64 -7.48 -7.51
CA SER A 180 4.46 -6.67 -7.17
C SER A 180 3.88 -5.78 -8.27
N SER A 181 4.34 -5.88 -9.53
CA SER A 181 3.81 -5.11 -10.68
C SER A 181 4.23 -5.79 -11.99
N LEU A 182 3.72 -7.00 -12.19
CA LEU A 182 4.17 -7.87 -13.29
C LEU A 182 3.85 -7.30 -14.66
N HIS A 183 2.74 -6.56 -14.78
CA HIS A 183 2.36 -5.93 -16.06
C HIS A 183 3.29 -4.79 -16.43
N PHE A 184 3.72 -3.96 -15.48
CA PHE A 184 4.79 -3.00 -15.73
C PHE A 184 6.09 -3.72 -16.14
N TRP A 185 6.46 -4.81 -15.44
CA TRP A 185 7.66 -5.56 -15.78
C TRP A 185 7.64 -6.09 -17.20
N THR A 186 6.50 -6.57 -17.67
CA THR A 186 6.32 -7.04 -19.07
C THR A 186 6.59 -5.89 -20.04
N ARG A 187 6.06 -4.68 -19.80
CA ARG A 187 6.29 -3.48 -20.63
C ARG A 187 7.77 -3.05 -20.61
N ALA A 188 8.39 -3.05 -19.43
CA ALA A 188 9.81 -2.73 -19.30
C ALA A 188 10.72 -3.73 -20.07
N GLN A 189 10.36 -5.03 -20.08
CA GLN A 189 11.09 -6.02 -20.87
C GLN A 189 10.88 -5.83 -22.37
N GLU A 190 9.71 -5.37 -22.83
CA GLU A 190 9.48 -5.02 -24.24
C GLU A 190 10.32 -3.79 -24.62
N ALA A 191 10.33 -2.74 -23.80
CA ALA A 191 11.21 -1.59 -24.01
C ALA A 191 12.68 -2.02 -24.10
N LYS A 192 13.13 -2.91 -23.19
CA LYS A 192 14.49 -3.46 -23.19
C LYS A 192 14.83 -4.17 -24.51
N ARG A 193 13.89 -4.98 -25.04
CA ARG A 193 14.07 -5.65 -26.35
C ARG A 193 14.18 -4.65 -27.52
N ARG A 194 13.57 -3.48 -27.40
CA ARG A 194 13.67 -2.37 -28.34
C ARG A 194 14.90 -1.48 -28.12
N GLY A 195 15.77 -1.82 -27.18
CA GLY A 195 17.02 -1.11 -26.92
C GLY A 195 17.00 -0.13 -25.74
N ALA A 196 15.89 -0.04 -24.99
CA ALA A 196 15.83 0.80 -23.79
C ALA A 196 16.81 0.34 -22.71
N ARG A 197 17.40 1.28 -22.00
CA ARG A 197 18.21 1.02 -20.82
C ARG A 197 17.36 1.01 -19.54
N LEU A 198 17.47 -0.04 -18.75
CA LEU A 198 16.80 -0.16 -17.45
C LEU A 198 17.83 0.04 -16.33
N VAL A 199 17.54 0.93 -15.40
CA VAL A 199 18.33 1.20 -14.19
C VAL A 199 17.46 0.98 -12.97
N ALA A 200 17.87 0.09 -12.05
CA ALA A 200 17.22 -0.08 -10.77
C ALA A 200 17.91 0.79 -9.71
N ILE A 201 17.13 1.56 -8.96
CA ILE A 201 17.59 2.36 -7.82
C ILE A 201 16.87 1.79 -6.58
N ASP A 202 17.59 1.02 -5.79
CA ASP A 202 17.01 0.25 -4.67
C ASP A 202 18.13 -0.16 -3.70
N PRO A 203 17.96 -0.09 -2.38
CA PRO A 203 18.98 -0.52 -1.42
C PRO A 203 19.34 -2.01 -1.53
N TYR A 204 18.41 -2.82 -2.03
CA TYR A 204 18.52 -4.27 -2.14
C TYR A 204 18.59 -4.73 -3.60
N ARG A 205 19.53 -5.60 -3.94
CA ARG A 205 19.64 -6.21 -5.26
C ARG A 205 18.55 -7.26 -5.47
N SER A 206 17.33 -6.78 -5.67
CA SER A 206 16.16 -7.62 -5.94
C SER A 206 16.27 -8.35 -7.27
N LEU A 207 15.34 -9.31 -7.53
CA LEU A 207 15.25 -9.98 -8.83
C LEU A 207 15.06 -8.99 -10.00
N THR A 208 14.40 -7.86 -9.75
CA THR A 208 14.26 -6.79 -10.73
C THR A 208 15.62 -6.13 -11.00
N ALA A 209 16.33 -5.77 -9.94
CA ALA A 209 17.65 -5.14 -10.05
C ALA A 209 18.64 -6.03 -10.79
N GLU A 210 18.67 -7.33 -10.52
CA GLU A 210 19.51 -8.32 -11.23
C GLU A 210 19.26 -8.36 -12.75
N LYS A 211 18.04 -8.05 -13.18
CA LYS A 211 17.65 -8.08 -14.59
C LYS A 211 17.73 -6.73 -15.29
N CYS A 212 18.03 -5.66 -14.56
CA CYS A 212 18.34 -4.34 -15.10
C CYS A 212 19.76 -4.28 -15.66
N HIS A 213 20.06 -3.25 -16.45
CA HIS A 213 21.43 -3.04 -16.99
C HIS A 213 22.36 -2.43 -15.93
N GLN A 214 21.79 -1.77 -14.92
CA GLN A 214 22.52 -1.14 -13.83
C GLN A 214 21.68 -1.20 -12.56
N HIS A 215 22.32 -1.41 -11.43
CA HIS A 215 21.75 -1.30 -10.11
C HIS A 215 22.55 -0.28 -9.30
N ILE A 216 21.86 0.71 -8.75
CA ILE A 216 22.43 1.72 -7.84
C ILE A 216 21.85 1.43 -6.45
N ALA A 217 22.71 0.95 -5.55
CA ALA A 217 22.34 0.51 -4.22
C ALA A 217 22.49 1.67 -3.22
N LEU A 218 21.47 2.49 -3.05
CA LEU A 218 21.44 3.57 -2.06
C LEU A 218 21.37 3.02 -0.63
N LYS A 219 21.86 3.81 0.36
CA LYS A 219 21.45 3.58 1.75
C LYS A 219 19.95 3.84 1.87
N PRO A 220 19.19 3.06 2.67
CA PRO A 220 17.75 3.31 2.87
C PRO A 220 17.47 4.77 3.27
N GLY A 221 16.46 5.37 2.64
CA GLY A 221 15.99 6.72 2.96
C GLY A 221 16.82 7.89 2.43
N THR A 222 17.80 7.62 1.56
CA THR A 222 18.65 8.68 0.98
C THR A 222 18.22 9.10 -0.42
N ASP A 223 17.09 8.65 -0.88
CA ASP A 223 16.51 8.88 -2.21
C ASP A 223 16.33 10.37 -2.54
N GLY A 224 15.91 11.17 -1.55
CA GLY A 224 15.78 12.62 -1.69
C GLY A 224 17.10 13.30 -1.99
N ALA A 225 18.17 12.91 -1.28
CA ALA A 225 19.53 13.44 -1.54
C ALA A 225 20.01 13.03 -2.93
N PHE A 226 19.76 11.78 -3.35
CA PHE A 226 20.13 11.30 -4.67
C PHE A 226 19.42 12.09 -5.79
N ALA A 227 18.11 12.32 -5.64
CA ALA A 227 17.35 13.12 -6.61
C ALA A 227 17.83 14.57 -6.68
N LEU A 228 18.12 15.21 -5.55
CA LEU A 228 18.71 16.56 -5.49
C LEU A 228 20.11 16.60 -6.11
N GLY A 229 20.93 15.57 -5.94
CA GLY A 229 22.21 15.43 -6.60
C GLY A 229 22.09 15.27 -8.12
N MET A 230 21.11 14.50 -8.60
CA MET A 230 20.81 14.47 -10.04
C MET A 230 20.44 15.86 -10.56
N MET A 231 19.61 16.61 -9.83
CA MET A 231 19.25 17.99 -10.20
C MET A 231 20.48 18.91 -10.21
N HIS A 232 21.39 18.78 -9.26
CA HIS A 232 22.65 19.52 -9.25
C HIS A 232 23.40 19.38 -10.58
N VAL A 233 23.58 18.15 -11.05
CA VAL A 233 24.27 17.87 -12.32
C VAL A 233 23.46 18.42 -13.50
N LEU A 234 22.15 18.19 -13.56
CA LEU A 234 21.28 18.69 -14.62
C LEU A 234 21.37 20.23 -14.74
N ILE A 235 21.41 20.93 -13.61
CA ILE A 235 21.47 22.40 -13.55
C ILE A 235 22.86 22.89 -13.93
N THR A 236 23.93 22.35 -13.38
CA THR A 236 25.29 22.81 -13.61
C THR A 236 25.79 22.51 -15.02
N GLU A 237 25.32 21.44 -15.64
CA GLU A 237 25.66 21.05 -17.01
C GLU A 237 24.63 21.54 -18.03
N ASN A 238 23.63 22.31 -17.59
CA ASN A 238 22.59 22.88 -18.46
C ASN A 238 21.82 21.82 -19.27
N LEU A 239 21.47 20.71 -18.64
CA LEU A 239 20.69 19.61 -19.22
C LEU A 239 19.18 19.79 -18.90
N LEU A 240 18.66 20.97 -19.12
CA LEU A 240 17.31 21.42 -18.75
C LEU A 240 16.47 21.76 -19.99
N ASP A 241 15.15 21.57 -19.89
CA ASP A 241 14.18 22.14 -20.83
C ASP A 241 13.68 23.49 -20.27
N HIS A 242 14.39 24.57 -20.62
CA HIS A 242 14.12 25.91 -20.10
C HIS A 242 12.71 26.41 -20.46
N ASP A 243 12.21 26.11 -21.65
CA ASP A 243 10.88 26.52 -22.07
C ASP A 243 9.80 25.80 -21.25
N TYR A 244 9.96 24.49 -21.01
CA TYR A 244 9.03 23.74 -20.16
C TYR A 244 9.05 24.28 -18.71
N ILE A 245 10.24 24.56 -18.19
CA ILE A 245 10.39 25.12 -16.83
C ILE A 245 9.67 26.45 -16.72
N ALA A 246 9.90 27.37 -17.65
CA ALA A 246 9.31 28.71 -17.64
C ALA A 246 7.79 28.68 -17.75
N ASP A 247 7.25 27.85 -18.65
CA ASP A 247 5.82 27.79 -18.92
C ASP A 247 5.02 27.01 -17.89
N HIS A 248 5.58 25.89 -17.39
CA HIS A 248 4.82 24.86 -16.69
C HIS A 248 5.28 24.55 -15.26
N THR A 249 6.26 25.31 -14.72
CA THR A 249 6.72 25.09 -13.33
C THR A 249 6.62 26.33 -12.46
N LEU A 250 6.62 26.15 -11.15
CA LEU A 250 6.65 27.20 -10.13
C LEU A 250 7.79 26.93 -9.14
N GLY A 251 8.65 27.92 -8.88
CA GLY A 251 9.70 27.85 -7.86
C GLY A 251 10.99 27.20 -8.34
N PHE A 252 11.37 27.42 -9.61
CA PHE A 252 12.62 26.87 -10.16
C PHE A 252 13.85 27.45 -9.48
N ASP A 253 13.87 28.75 -9.17
CA ASP A 253 15.04 29.39 -8.56
C ASP A 253 15.29 28.88 -7.14
N GLU A 254 14.23 28.66 -6.38
CA GLU A 254 14.29 28.09 -5.04
C GLU A 254 14.76 26.61 -5.08
N LEU A 255 14.23 25.82 -6.02
CA LEU A 255 14.70 24.43 -6.20
C LEU A 255 16.16 24.41 -6.66
N LYS A 256 16.57 25.30 -7.57
CA LYS A 256 17.96 25.45 -8.03
C LYS A 256 18.87 25.76 -6.85
N ALA A 257 18.51 26.75 -6.02
CA ALA A 257 19.29 27.08 -4.83
C ALA A 257 19.48 25.88 -3.90
N ARG A 258 18.40 25.11 -3.67
CA ARG A 258 18.44 23.88 -2.87
C ARG A 258 19.33 22.81 -3.52
N ALA A 259 19.13 22.50 -4.78
CA ALA A 259 19.88 21.46 -5.49
C ALA A 259 21.39 21.77 -5.55
N LEU A 260 21.79 23.03 -5.67
CA LEU A 260 23.20 23.42 -5.65
C LEU A 260 23.90 23.14 -4.32
N THR A 261 23.17 22.94 -3.23
CA THR A 261 23.75 22.50 -1.95
C THR A 261 24.04 20.99 -1.89
N TYR A 262 23.69 20.23 -2.94
CA TYR A 262 23.88 18.78 -3.04
C TYR A 262 24.87 18.40 -4.18
N PRO A 263 26.15 18.83 -4.10
CA PRO A 263 27.15 18.42 -5.09
C PRO A 263 27.36 16.90 -5.03
N PRO A 264 27.80 16.27 -6.14
CA PRO A 264 27.92 14.81 -6.26
C PRO A 264 28.71 14.14 -5.14
N GLU A 265 29.78 14.77 -4.65
CA GLU A 265 30.64 14.23 -3.57
C GLU A 265 29.87 14.17 -2.23
N ARG A 266 29.09 15.19 -1.90
CA ARG A 266 28.23 15.20 -0.71
C ARG A 266 27.18 14.09 -0.81
N VAL A 267 26.53 13.98 -1.96
CA VAL A 267 25.48 12.96 -2.19
C VAL A 267 26.07 11.55 -2.15
N ALA A 268 27.26 11.35 -2.71
CA ALA A 268 27.97 10.07 -2.63
C ALA A 268 28.19 9.61 -1.18
N GLN A 269 28.58 10.53 -0.30
CA GLN A 269 28.77 10.25 1.14
C GLN A 269 27.43 9.89 1.83
N ILE A 270 26.37 10.69 1.57
CA ILE A 270 25.03 10.44 2.14
C ILE A 270 24.50 9.08 1.67
N CYS A 271 24.50 8.84 0.36
CA CYS A 271 23.92 7.65 -0.26
C CYS A 271 24.80 6.39 -0.15
N GLY A 272 26.10 6.57 0.10
CA GLY A 272 27.07 5.49 0.15
C GLY A 272 27.29 4.83 -1.22
N ILE A 273 27.48 5.65 -2.26
CA ILE A 273 27.73 5.27 -3.65
C ILE A 273 28.94 6.03 -4.19
N ASP A 274 29.38 5.70 -5.39
CA ASP A 274 30.38 6.52 -6.10
C ASP A 274 29.74 7.74 -6.74
N ALA A 275 30.38 8.91 -6.64
CA ALA A 275 29.89 10.14 -7.24
C ALA A 275 29.71 10.04 -8.76
N SER A 276 30.57 9.26 -9.42
CA SER A 276 30.49 8.98 -10.86
C SER A 276 29.19 8.28 -11.27
N GLU A 277 28.66 7.37 -10.43
CA GLU A 277 27.39 6.69 -10.72
C GLU A 277 26.22 7.70 -10.79
N LEU A 278 26.19 8.66 -9.86
CA LEU A 278 25.22 9.74 -9.86
C LEU A 278 25.35 10.62 -11.11
N VAL A 279 26.58 11.09 -11.40
CA VAL A 279 26.86 12.00 -12.52
C VAL A 279 26.50 11.34 -13.85
N ASP A 280 26.93 10.10 -14.07
CA ASP A 280 26.65 9.35 -15.29
C ASP A 280 25.17 9.11 -15.51
N LEU A 281 24.42 8.78 -14.42
CA LEU A 281 22.98 8.62 -14.52
C LEU A 281 22.28 9.95 -14.81
N ALA A 282 22.64 11.04 -14.13
CA ALA A 282 22.05 12.35 -14.32
C ALA A 282 22.26 12.87 -15.76
N ARG A 283 23.49 12.74 -16.29
CA ARG A 283 23.81 13.08 -17.70
C ARG A 283 22.97 12.27 -18.68
N ARG A 284 22.88 10.96 -18.47
CA ARG A 284 22.06 10.07 -19.31
C ARG A 284 20.58 10.45 -19.26
N TYR A 285 20.07 10.73 -18.05
CA TYR A 285 18.68 11.13 -17.86
C TYR A 285 18.38 12.46 -18.56
N GLY A 286 19.23 13.46 -18.40
CA GLY A 286 19.10 14.76 -19.05
C GLY A 286 19.22 14.71 -20.58
N ALA A 287 20.03 13.79 -21.12
CA ALA A 287 20.20 13.62 -22.55
C ALA A 287 19.11 12.77 -23.23
N THR A 288 18.26 12.09 -22.45
CA THR A 288 17.24 11.15 -22.97
C THR A 288 15.86 11.77 -22.89
N ARG A 289 15.26 12.11 -24.04
CA ARG A 289 13.91 12.72 -24.06
C ARG A 289 12.82 11.77 -23.58
N LYS A 290 12.87 10.50 -24.00
CA LYS A 290 11.92 9.45 -23.58
C LYS A 290 12.43 8.75 -22.32
N ALA A 291 12.76 9.54 -21.30
CA ALA A 291 13.15 9.02 -19.99
C ALA A 291 11.94 8.92 -19.07
N SER A 292 11.69 7.74 -18.56
CA SER A 292 10.57 7.47 -17.66
C SER A 292 11.03 6.94 -16.30
N ILE A 293 10.25 7.24 -15.27
CA ILE A 293 10.48 6.81 -13.90
C ILE A 293 9.30 5.96 -13.43
N ARG A 294 9.55 4.68 -13.16
CA ARG A 294 8.62 3.86 -12.40
C ARG A 294 9.00 3.97 -10.92
N LEU A 295 8.32 4.85 -10.23
CA LEU A 295 8.46 5.02 -8.79
C LEU A 295 7.49 4.07 -8.07
N ASN A 296 7.86 3.53 -6.92
CA ASN A 296 6.93 2.76 -6.10
C ASN A 296 7.19 3.01 -4.60
N TYR A 297 6.36 2.41 -3.76
CA TYR A 297 6.23 2.74 -2.34
C TYR A 297 7.41 2.27 -1.46
N GLY A 298 8.38 1.51 -2.00
CA GLY A 298 9.55 1.06 -1.24
C GLY A 298 10.39 2.19 -0.68
N MET A 299 10.61 3.26 -1.46
CA MET A 299 11.48 4.37 -1.08
C MET A 299 10.82 5.41 -0.15
N GLN A 300 9.51 5.39 0.03
CA GLN A 300 8.81 6.40 0.84
C GLN A 300 8.62 6.00 2.32
N ARG A 301 8.99 4.76 2.71
CA ARG A 301 8.74 4.19 4.05
C ARG A 301 9.79 4.63 5.08
N VAL A 302 10.18 5.88 5.01
CA VAL A 302 11.18 6.54 5.84
C VAL A 302 10.73 7.95 6.19
N ARG A 303 11.33 8.58 7.19
CA ARG A 303 11.00 9.93 7.65
C ARG A 303 10.78 10.92 6.50
N GLY A 304 11.76 11.05 5.61
CA GLY A 304 11.74 11.99 4.49
C GLY A 304 11.02 11.49 3.23
N GLY A 305 10.17 10.47 3.33
CA GLY A 305 9.57 9.77 2.18
C GLY A 305 8.72 10.66 1.28
N GLY A 306 7.95 11.58 1.85
CA GLY A 306 7.13 12.52 1.09
C GLY A 306 7.94 13.54 0.30
N ASN A 307 8.97 14.14 0.92
CA ASN A 307 9.89 15.06 0.25
C ASN A 307 10.76 14.36 -0.81
N ALA A 308 11.17 13.11 -0.56
CA ALA A 308 11.89 12.33 -1.57
C ALA A 308 11.02 12.10 -2.83
N VAL A 309 9.73 11.80 -2.67
CA VAL A 309 8.80 11.71 -3.81
C VAL A 309 8.66 13.06 -4.52
N ARG A 310 8.58 14.18 -3.80
CA ARG A 310 8.55 15.52 -4.40
C ARG A 310 9.81 15.79 -5.23
N ALA A 311 10.99 15.48 -4.69
CA ALA A 311 12.26 15.66 -5.40
C ALA A 311 12.28 14.80 -6.69
N ILE A 312 11.98 13.51 -6.61
CA ILE A 312 11.96 12.63 -7.78
C ILE A 312 10.92 13.07 -8.81
N ALA A 313 9.74 13.49 -8.34
CA ALA A 313 8.65 13.99 -9.20
C ALA A 313 9.01 15.29 -9.93
N SER A 314 9.95 16.07 -9.43
CA SER A 314 10.42 17.28 -10.10
C SER A 314 11.32 16.99 -11.33
N LEU A 315 11.99 15.84 -11.38
CA LEU A 315 12.97 15.50 -12.44
C LEU A 315 12.38 15.56 -13.86
N PRO A 316 11.19 14.97 -14.15
CA PRO A 316 10.64 15.00 -15.51
C PRO A 316 10.28 16.41 -16.00
N ALA A 317 9.92 17.32 -15.08
CA ALA A 317 9.61 18.69 -15.44
C ALA A 317 10.89 19.53 -15.71
N LEU A 318 12.01 19.21 -15.05
CA LEU A 318 13.30 19.86 -15.31
C LEU A 318 13.84 19.54 -16.71
N THR A 319 13.67 18.30 -17.17
CA THR A 319 14.22 17.82 -18.46
C THR A 319 13.20 17.85 -19.61
N GLY A 320 11.97 18.29 -19.35
CA GLY A 320 10.89 18.27 -20.34
C GLY A 320 10.46 16.87 -20.76
N ALA A 321 10.78 15.82 -19.97
CA ALA A 321 10.39 14.46 -20.31
C ALA A 321 8.86 14.29 -20.41
N TRP A 322 8.07 15.09 -19.73
CA TRP A 322 6.61 15.13 -19.83
C TRP A 322 6.05 15.50 -21.20
N ARG A 323 6.86 16.10 -22.09
CA ARG A 323 6.44 16.44 -23.47
C ARG A 323 6.16 15.21 -24.32
N ASP A 324 6.76 14.07 -23.96
CA ASP A 324 6.59 12.81 -24.70
C ASP A 324 5.75 11.83 -23.85
N ARG A 325 4.84 11.08 -24.51
CA ARG A 325 4.03 10.06 -23.82
C ARG A 325 4.85 8.94 -23.18
N ALA A 326 6.04 8.68 -23.72
CA ALA A 326 6.98 7.67 -23.22
C ALA A 326 8.00 8.25 -22.23
N GLY A 327 7.86 9.52 -21.85
CA GLY A 327 8.61 10.19 -20.80
C GLY A 327 7.73 10.50 -19.58
N GLY A 328 8.37 10.86 -18.46
CA GLY A 328 7.65 11.25 -17.25
C GLY A 328 7.78 10.29 -16.08
N LEU A 329 6.74 10.19 -15.26
CA LEU A 329 6.75 9.39 -14.03
C LEU A 329 5.41 8.67 -13.83
N LEU A 330 5.47 7.45 -13.28
CA LEU A 330 4.32 6.74 -12.72
C LEU A 330 4.67 6.20 -11.33
N LEU A 331 4.08 6.80 -10.29
CA LEU A 331 3.93 6.22 -8.96
C LEU A 331 2.54 5.63 -8.83
N SER A 332 1.52 6.45 -9.07
CA SER A 332 0.12 6.08 -8.92
C SER A 332 -0.75 6.86 -9.91
N SER A 333 -1.77 6.17 -10.45
CA SER A 333 -2.85 6.75 -11.24
C SER A 333 -4.19 6.76 -10.47
N SER A 334 -4.16 6.59 -9.16
CA SER A 334 -5.36 6.35 -8.34
C SER A 334 -6.39 7.49 -8.34
N GLU A 335 -5.98 8.72 -8.64
CA GLU A 335 -6.87 9.89 -8.73
C GLU A 335 -7.27 10.22 -10.19
N SER A 336 -6.97 9.32 -11.13
CA SER A 336 -7.43 9.48 -12.52
C SER A 336 -8.90 9.10 -12.70
N ALA A 337 -9.40 8.13 -11.93
CA ALA A 337 -10.81 7.73 -12.00
C ALA A 337 -11.70 8.75 -11.26
N PRO A 338 -12.86 9.13 -11.84
CA PRO A 338 -13.75 10.13 -11.27
C PRO A 338 -14.64 9.54 -10.17
N VAL A 339 -14.04 9.13 -9.04
CA VAL A 339 -14.78 8.57 -7.89
C VAL A 339 -15.68 9.64 -7.26
N ASN A 340 -16.94 9.27 -7.03
CA ASN A 340 -17.89 10.10 -6.30
C ASN A 340 -17.81 9.82 -4.79
N GLN A 341 -16.78 10.39 -4.14
CA GLN A 341 -16.52 10.18 -2.73
C GLN A 341 -17.72 10.53 -1.84
N ALA A 342 -18.44 11.63 -2.15
CA ALA A 342 -19.58 12.08 -1.37
C ALA A 342 -20.74 11.07 -1.41
N ALA A 343 -21.06 10.57 -2.60
CA ALA A 343 -22.14 9.58 -2.76
C ALA A 343 -21.73 8.18 -2.23
N LEU A 344 -20.46 7.81 -2.37
CA LEU A 344 -19.95 6.52 -1.90
C LEU A 344 -19.91 6.47 -0.37
N LEU A 345 -19.27 7.44 0.26
CA LEU A 345 -18.95 7.42 1.69
C LEU A 345 -20.00 8.10 2.57
N ARG A 346 -20.83 9.01 2.01
CA ARG A 346 -21.85 9.78 2.74
C ARG A 346 -21.30 10.46 4.02
N PRO A 347 -20.29 11.34 3.90
CA PRO A 347 -19.75 12.07 5.05
C PRO A 347 -20.79 12.97 5.74
N ASP A 348 -21.85 13.37 5.03
CA ASP A 348 -22.99 14.10 5.54
C ASP A 348 -23.75 13.37 6.67
N LEU A 349 -23.56 12.06 6.81
CA LEU A 349 -24.12 11.28 7.92
C LEU A 349 -23.39 11.48 9.25
N MET A 350 -22.18 12.05 9.24
CA MET A 350 -21.44 12.30 10.48
C MET A 350 -22.12 13.38 11.33
N PRO A 351 -22.33 13.16 12.64
CA PRO A 351 -22.83 14.18 13.53
C PRO A 351 -21.94 15.44 13.49
N GLY A 352 -22.56 16.59 13.23
CA GLY A 352 -21.85 17.90 13.17
C GLY A 352 -21.14 18.21 11.85
N TRP A 353 -21.26 17.37 10.81
CA TRP A 353 -20.73 17.68 9.47
C TRP A 353 -21.24 19.01 8.92
N PRO A 354 -20.43 19.83 8.24
CA PRO A 354 -18.97 19.69 8.06
C PRO A 354 -18.13 20.36 9.17
N ASN A 355 -18.78 20.99 10.17
CA ASN A 355 -18.11 21.91 11.10
C ASN A 355 -17.44 21.22 12.29
N LYS A 356 -17.98 20.09 12.70
CA LYS A 356 -17.40 19.27 13.77
C LYS A 356 -17.29 17.83 13.30
N LEU A 357 -16.08 17.29 13.30
CA LEU A 357 -15.81 15.93 12.85
C LEU A 357 -15.36 15.07 14.04
N PRO A 358 -15.72 13.77 14.07
CA PRO A 358 -15.17 12.83 15.03
C PRO A 358 -13.64 12.79 14.94
N ARG A 359 -13.00 12.45 16.06
CA ARG A 359 -11.51 12.33 16.12
C ARG A 359 -10.97 11.40 15.05
N ILE A 360 -9.69 11.60 14.71
CA ILE A 360 -8.95 10.75 13.80
C ILE A 360 -7.93 9.94 14.60
N ILE A 361 -7.85 8.64 14.32
CA ILE A 361 -6.79 7.75 14.81
C ILE A 361 -5.95 7.34 13.60
N ASN A 362 -4.64 7.60 13.65
CA ASN A 362 -3.74 7.11 12.61
C ASN A 362 -3.56 5.60 12.77
N MET A 363 -3.74 4.85 11.68
CA MET A 363 -3.71 3.39 11.72
C MET A 363 -2.35 2.82 12.12
N ASN A 364 -1.26 3.58 11.91
CA ASN A 364 0.08 3.17 12.31
C ASN A 364 0.28 3.22 13.83
N ALA A 365 -0.46 4.07 14.51
CA ALA A 365 -0.44 4.25 15.95
C ALA A 365 -1.58 3.51 16.66
N ILE A 366 -2.15 2.48 16.05
CA ILE A 366 -3.30 1.76 16.62
C ILE A 366 -2.96 1.11 17.98
N GLY A 367 -1.73 0.62 18.16
CA GLY A 367 -1.30 0.07 19.44
C GLY A 367 -1.37 1.10 20.57
N ASP A 368 -0.84 2.30 20.33
CA ASP A 368 -0.92 3.41 21.29
C ASP A 368 -2.37 3.83 21.54
N ALA A 369 -3.18 3.94 20.48
CA ALA A 369 -4.59 4.31 20.60
C ALA A 369 -5.41 3.31 21.43
N LEU A 370 -5.16 2.02 21.26
CA LEU A 370 -5.83 0.97 22.04
C LEU A 370 -5.40 0.96 23.51
N LEU A 371 -4.15 1.28 23.81
CA LEU A 371 -3.62 1.31 25.19
C LEU A 371 -3.90 2.64 25.89
N HIS A 372 -4.32 3.68 25.18
CA HIS A 372 -4.60 5.00 25.76
C HIS A 372 -5.82 4.95 26.70
N PRO A 373 -5.71 5.45 27.95
CA PRO A 373 -6.80 5.38 28.91
C PRO A 373 -7.98 6.32 28.59
N GLY A 374 -7.80 7.25 27.64
CA GLY A 374 -8.70 8.35 27.36
C GLY A 374 -8.35 9.60 28.20
N ASP A 375 -8.50 10.79 27.61
CA ASP A 375 -8.34 12.09 28.26
C ASP A 375 -9.01 13.20 27.44
N ALA A 376 -8.87 14.45 27.87
CA ALA A 376 -9.49 15.60 27.19
C ALA A 376 -8.90 15.87 25.79
N THR A 377 -7.66 15.47 25.53
CA THR A 377 -6.98 15.68 24.23
C THR A 377 -7.23 14.52 23.28
N PHE A 378 -7.07 13.29 23.74
CA PHE A 378 -7.29 12.08 22.95
C PHE A 378 -8.78 11.80 22.75
N GLY A 379 -9.63 12.17 23.69
CA GLY A 379 -11.05 11.82 23.75
C GLY A 379 -11.27 10.51 24.53
N PRO A 380 -12.44 9.85 24.35
CA PRO A 380 -12.75 8.64 25.11
C PRO A 380 -11.78 7.49 24.82
N LYS A 381 -11.55 6.64 25.83
CA LYS A 381 -10.87 5.35 25.65
C LYS A 381 -11.55 4.54 24.54
N VAL A 382 -10.76 3.81 23.75
CA VAL A 382 -11.32 2.89 22.74
C VAL A 382 -11.92 1.69 23.46
N GLU A 383 -13.22 1.44 23.26
CA GLU A 383 -13.98 0.35 23.89
C GLU A 383 -14.48 -0.68 22.89
N ALA A 384 -14.59 -0.31 21.59
CA ALA A 384 -14.91 -1.26 20.54
C ALA A 384 -14.03 -1.04 19.29
N LEU A 385 -13.62 -2.15 18.68
CA LEU A 385 -12.84 -2.17 17.45
C LEU A 385 -13.46 -3.14 16.45
N ILE A 386 -13.83 -2.65 15.26
CA ILE A 386 -14.32 -3.47 14.17
C ILE A 386 -13.26 -3.53 13.09
N VAL A 387 -12.68 -4.71 12.88
CA VAL A 387 -11.63 -4.97 11.88
C VAL A 387 -12.25 -5.64 10.66
N TYR A 388 -11.98 -5.09 9.49
CA TYR A 388 -12.37 -5.72 8.21
C TYR A 388 -11.33 -5.40 7.13
N ASN A 389 -11.15 -6.29 6.16
CA ASN A 389 -10.16 -6.13 5.10
C ASN A 389 -8.73 -5.85 5.61
N SER A 390 -8.36 -6.36 6.78
CA SER A 390 -7.03 -6.11 7.37
C SER A 390 -6.70 -7.12 8.48
N ASN A 391 -5.39 -7.30 8.73
CA ASN A 391 -4.84 -8.14 9.82
C ASN A 391 -3.83 -7.32 10.66
N PRO A 392 -4.31 -6.31 11.44
CA PRO A 392 -3.45 -5.35 12.12
C PRO A 392 -2.42 -5.96 13.08
N VAL A 393 -2.72 -7.06 13.78
CA VAL A 393 -1.77 -7.70 14.70
C VAL A 393 -0.52 -8.22 13.98
N ALA A 394 -0.63 -8.54 12.68
CA ALA A 394 0.51 -8.93 11.86
C ALA A 394 1.12 -7.73 11.10
N VAL A 395 0.30 -6.78 10.60
CA VAL A 395 0.76 -5.79 9.61
C VAL A 395 1.08 -4.41 10.17
N ALA A 396 0.53 -4.03 11.33
CA ALA A 396 0.81 -2.73 11.92
C ALA A 396 2.20 -2.71 12.60
N PRO A 397 2.90 -1.56 12.58
CA PRO A 397 4.22 -1.45 13.21
C PRO A 397 4.13 -1.54 14.74
N ASP A 398 5.23 -1.90 15.40
CA ASP A 398 5.30 -2.16 16.85
C ASP A 398 4.24 -3.21 17.27
N SER A 399 4.32 -4.37 16.63
CA SER A 399 3.25 -5.37 16.69
C SER A 399 3.06 -5.97 18.10
N SER A 400 4.07 -5.93 18.97
CA SER A 400 3.91 -6.29 20.39
C SER A 400 2.93 -5.36 21.11
N LYS A 401 3.04 -4.05 20.88
CA LYS A 401 2.13 -3.05 21.45
C LYS A 401 0.72 -3.18 20.87
N VAL A 402 0.62 -3.46 19.57
CA VAL A 402 -0.67 -3.75 18.92
C VAL A 402 -1.34 -4.95 19.57
N ALA A 403 -0.62 -6.07 19.72
CA ALA A 403 -1.14 -7.28 20.36
C ALA A 403 -1.58 -7.02 21.82
N ALA A 404 -0.80 -6.26 22.60
CA ALA A 404 -1.17 -5.85 23.95
C ALA A 404 -2.48 -5.03 23.98
N GLY A 405 -2.67 -4.13 23.02
CA GLY A 405 -3.91 -3.37 22.88
C GLY A 405 -5.12 -4.25 22.56
N PHE A 406 -4.96 -5.21 21.67
CA PHE A 406 -6.01 -6.18 21.31
C PHE A 406 -6.33 -7.18 22.44
N ALA A 407 -5.36 -7.49 23.30
CA ALA A 407 -5.53 -8.42 24.42
C ALA A 407 -6.34 -7.84 25.58
N ARG A 408 -6.71 -6.57 25.55
CA ARG A 408 -7.52 -5.95 26.62
C ARG A 408 -8.90 -6.62 26.72
N ASP A 409 -9.28 -7.05 27.93
CA ASP A 409 -10.59 -7.69 28.20
C ASP A 409 -11.77 -6.70 28.05
N ASP A 410 -11.53 -5.43 28.31
CA ASP A 410 -12.52 -4.36 28.20
C ASP A 410 -12.68 -3.79 26.76
N LEU A 411 -11.94 -4.31 25.79
CA LEU A 411 -12.08 -3.98 24.38
C LEU A 411 -12.99 -5.00 23.68
N PHE A 412 -14.13 -4.55 23.16
CA PHE A 412 -14.96 -5.38 22.31
C PHE A 412 -14.41 -5.42 20.87
N THR A 413 -13.98 -6.59 20.41
CA THR A 413 -13.35 -6.76 19.09
C THR A 413 -14.20 -7.64 18.19
N VAL A 414 -14.62 -7.07 17.03
CA VAL A 414 -15.29 -7.80 15.95
C VAL A 414 -14.38 -7.86 14.74
N VAL A 415 -14.17 -9.04 14.15
CA VAL A 415 -13.29 -9.23 13.00
C VAL A 415 -14.05 -9.90 11.85
N LEU A 416 -14.12 -9.22 10.69
CA LEU A 416 -14.64 -9.77 9.45
C LEU A 416 -13.45 -10.31 8.64
N GLU A 417 -13.38 -11.64 8.43
CA GLU A 417 -12.19 -12.25 7.86
C GLU A 417 -12.53 -13.53 7.07
N HIS A 418 -11.58 -13.97 6.25
CA HIS A 418 -11.65 -15.22 5.50
C HIS A 418 -11.02 -16.39 6.25
N PHE A 419 -10.07 -16.15 7.14
CA PHE A 419 -9.26 -17.16 7.84
C PHE A 419 -9.00 -16.75 9.29
N LYS A 420 -8.56 -17.71 10.10
CA LYS A 420 -8.11 -17.43 11.47
C LYS A 420 -6.71 -16.79 11.44
N THR A 421 -6.65 -15.49 11.10
CA THR A 421 -5.42 -14.68 11.14
C THR A 421 -4.98 -14.40 12.58
N ASP A 422 -3.80 -13.77 12.75
CA ASP A 422 -3.33 -13.35 14.08
C ASP A 422 -4.30 -12.39 14.78
N THR A 423 -4.95 -11.51 14.04
CA THR A 423 -5.96 -10.59 14.57
C THR A 423 -7.21 -11.31 15.04
N VAL A 424 -7.61 -12.37 14.36
CA VAL A 424 -8.79 -13.17 14.73
C VAL A 424 -8.63 -13.78 16.11
N ASP A 425 -7.43 -14.18 16.52
CA ASP A 425 -7.22 -14.80 17.84
C ASP A 425 -7.61 -13.90 19.02
N PHE A 426 -7.66 -12.58 18.80
CA PHE A 426 -8.07 -11.59 19.80
C PHE A 426 -9.55 -11.16 19.67
N ALA A 427 -10.28 -11.67 18.68
CA ALA A 427 -11.67 -11.26 18.45
C ALA A 427 -12.63 -11.84 19.51
N ASP A 428 -13.67 -11.09 19.86
CA ASP A 428 -14.82 -11.58 20.62
C ASP A 428 -15.82 -12.27 19.69
N ILE A 429 -16.05 -11.65 18.50
CA ILE A 429 -16.91 -12.19 17.44
C ILE A 429 -16.13 -12.18 16.12
N VAL A 430 -16.18 -13.30 15.40
CA VAL A 430 -15.61 -13.43 14.05
C VAL A 430 -16.73 -13.67 13.05
N LEU A 431 -16.73 -12.88 11.97
CA LEU A 431 -17.75 -12.94 10.93
C LEU A 431 -17.13 -13.38 9.60
N PRO A 432 -17.62 -14.47 8.97
CA PRO A 432 -17.06 -14.95 7.70
C PRO A 432 -17.45 -14.03 6.56
N ALA A 433 -16.42 -13.43 5.91
CA ALA A 433 -16.60 -12.56 4.76
C ALA A 433 -16.46 -13.32 3.43
N THR A 434 -17.15 -12.83 2.38
CA THR A 434 -17.01 -13.35 1.02
C THR A 434 -15.75 -12.83 0.34
N THR A 435 -15.19 -13.62 -0.58
CA THR A 435 -14.14 -13.19 -1.51
C THR A 435 -14.74 -12.51 -2.73
N GLN A 436 -13.93 -11.85 -3.56
CA GLN A 436 -14.44 -11.17 -4.78
C GLN A 436 -15.06 -12.13 -5.80
N LEU A 437 -14.81 -13.44 -5.74
CA LEU A 437 -15.51 -14.40 -6.61
C LEU A 437 -16.99 -14.60 -6.23
N GLU A 438 -17.37 -14.15 -5.04
CA GLU A 438 -18.66 -14.39 -4.39
C GLU A 438 -19.54 -13.13 -4.29
N HIS A 439 -19.03 -11.92 -4.65
CA HIS A 439 -19.76 -10.67 -4.50
C HIS A 439 -19.55 -9.68 -5.64
N LEU A 440 -20.43 -8.69 -5.70
CA LEU A 440 -20.34 -7.56 -6.62
C LEU A 440 -19.37 -6.51 -6.05
N ASP A 441 -18.51 -5.96 -6.93
CA ASP A 441 -17.67 -4.82 -6.62
C ASP A 441 -17.34 -3.98 -7.87
N ILE A 442 -16.73 -2.83 -7.67
CA ILE A 442 -16.17 -1.98 -8.71
C ILE A 442 -14.73 -1.59 -8.33
N HIS A 443 -13.82 -1.73 -9.25
CA HIS A 443 -12.40 -1.48 -9.02
C HIS A 443 -11.87 -0.35 -9.90
N LYS A 444 -10.99 0.45 -9.34
CA LYS A 444 -10.06 1.31 -10.06
C LYS A 444 -8.64 0.83 -9.81
N SER A 445 -7.75 1.06 -10.76
CA SER A 445 -6.33 0.76 -10.55
C SER A 445 -5.56 1.99 -10.08
N TYR A 446 -4.40 1.75 -9.49
CA TYR A 446 -3.40 2.80 -9.28
C TYR A 446 -2.13 2.62 -10.14
N GLY A 447 -2.12 1.61 -11.03
CA GLY A 447 -1.04 1.37 -11.97
C GLY A 447 -1.46 1.43 -13.44
N HIS A 448 -2.76 1.48 -13.73
CA HIS A 448 -3.28 1.66 -15.08
C HIS A 448 -4.57 2.48 -15.08
N THR A 449 -5.05 2.87 -16.26
CA THR A 449 -6.15 3.82 -16.47
C THR A 449 -7.46 3.13 -16.86
N TYR A 450 -7.81 2.02 -16.18
CA TYR A 450 -9.07 1.31 -16.39
C TYR A 450 -9.87 1.24 -15.10
N VAL A 451 -11.20 1.36 -15.22
CA VAL A 451 -12.18 0.99 -14.19
C VAL A 451 -12.82 -0.34 -14.58
N MET A 452 -13.15 -1.16 -13.60
CA MET A 452 -13.52 -2.56 -13.84
C MET A 452 -14.70 -2.97 -12.96
N ALA A 453 -15.65 -3.72 -13.52
CA ALA A 453 -16.74 -4.35 -12.80
C ALA A 453 -16.37 -5.78 -12.40
N ASN A 454 -16.59 -6.11 -11.13
CA ASN A 454 -16.53 -7.47 -10.62
C ASN A 454 -17.94 -7.97 -10.30
N LEU A 455 -18.34 -9.06 -10.90
CA LEU A 455 -19.61 -9.72 -10.63
C LEU A 455 -19.35 -11.07 -9.96
N PRO A 456 -20.25 -11.54 -9.07
CA PRO A 456 -20.09 -12.85 -8.45
C PRO A 456 -20.10 -13.96 -9.51
N VAL A 457 -19.13 -14.86 -9.43
CA VAL A 457 -18.99 -16.01 -10.36
C VAL A 457 -19.32 -17.33 -9.71
N ILE A 458 -19.34 -17.36 -8.37
CA ILE A 458 -19.79 -18.50 -7.57
C ILE A 458 -20.72 -18.00 -6.44
N PRO A 459 -21.59 -18.85 -5.88
CA PRO A 459 -22.31 -18.52 -4.66
C PRO A 459 -21.34 -18.37 -3.46
N PRO A 460 -21.75 -17.68 -2.39
CA PRO A 460 -20.99 -17.64 -1.14
C PRO A 460 -20.63 -19.03 -0.63
N VAL A 461 -19.41 -19.19 -0.14
CA VAL A 461 -18.92 -20.45 0.46
C VAL A 461 -19.41 -20.54 1.91
N GLY A 462 -20.20 -21.58 2.21
CA GLY A 462 -20.88 -21.72 3.50
C GLY A 462 -21.85 -20.57 3.74
N ASP A 463 -21.86 -20.05 4.97
CA ASP A 463 -22.73 -18.93 5.37
C ASP A 463 -22.01 -17.57 5.30
N ALA A 464 -20.89 -17.46 4.55
CA ALA A 464 -20.16 -16.22 4.38
C ALA A 464 -21.03 -15.15 3.71
N ARG A 465 -20.86 -13.88 4.15
CA ARG A 465 -21.63 -12.73 3.61
C ARG A 465 -20.69 -11.63 3.10
N PRO A 466 -21.11 -10.87 2.08
CA PRO A 466 -20.42 -9.65 1.68
C PRO A 466 -20.30 -8.65 2.85
N ASN A 467 -19.21 -7.90 2.93
CA ASN A 467 -19.04 -6.89 3.98
C ASN A 467 -20.24 -5.94 4.06
N THR A 468 -20.78 -5.53 2.93
CA THR A 468 -21.98 -4.68 2.85
C THR A 468 -23.19 -5.29 3.52
N GLU A 469 -23.44 -6.58 3.34
CA GLU A 469 -24.52 -7.34 4.01
C GLU A 469 -24.29 -7.45 5.52
N ILE A 470 -23.04 -7.65 5.94
CA ILE A 470 -22.68 -7.73 7.36
C ILE A 470 -22.98 -6.38 8.02
N PHE A 471 -22.53 -5.25 7.43
CA PHE A 471 -22.81 -3.93 8.01
C PHE A 471 -24.28 -3.54 7.96
N ARG A 472 -25.04 -3.98 6.92
CA ARG A 472 -26.53 -3.85 6.93
C ARG A 472 -27.16 -4.65 8.09
N GLY A 473 -26.68 -5.85 8.36
CA GLY A 473 -27.13 -6.69 9.46
C GLY A 473 -26.89 -6.02 10.82
N ILE A 474 -25.68 -5.52 11.05
CA ILE A 474 -25.32 -4.77 12.27
C ILE A 474 -26.17 -3.51 12.41
N ALA A 475 -26.38 -2.75 11.34
CA ALA A 475 -27.23 -1.55 11.37
C ALA A 475 -28.68 -1.87 11.76
N ARG A 476 -29.25 -2.97 11.25
CA ARG A 476 -30.60 -3.44 11.62
C ARG A 476 -30.69 -3.80 13.10
N SER A 477 -29.71 -4.57 13.62
CA SER A 477 -29.71 -4.99 15.02
C SER A 477 -29.55 -3.83 16.01
N MET A 478 -28.92 -2.71 15.54
CA MET A 478 -28.84 -1.45 16.30
C MET A 478 -30.09 -0.56 16.14
N GLY A 479 -31.06 -0.93 15.32
CA GLY A 479 -32.22 -0.12 15.03
C GLY A 479 -31.92 1.18 14.28
N LEU A 480 -30.85 1.24 13.47
CA LEU A 480 -30.50 2.43 12.70
C LEU A 480 -31.43 2.57 11.50
N ASP A 481 -32.14 3.70 11.41
CA ASP A 481 -33.24 3.99 10.46
C ASP A 481 -32.76 4.88 9.28
N GLU A 482 -31.49 4.83 8.94
CA GLU A 482 -30.89 5.62 7.85
C GLU A 482 -30.97 4.86 6.51
N PRO A 483 -31.75 5.33 5.52
CA PRO A 483 -31.93 4.61 4.25
C PRO A 483 -30.62 4.36 3.50
N ALA A 484 -29.63 5.25 3.62
CA ALA A 484 -28.35 5.12 2.95
C ALA A 484 -27.52 3.90 3.41
N LEU A 485 -27.82 3.33 4.58
CA LEU A 485 -27.21 2.12 5.10
C LEU A 485 -27.75 0.84 4.42
N TYR A 486 -28.91 0.94 3.77
CA TYR A 486 -29.62 -0.21 3.19
C TYR A 486 -29.63 -0.23 1.66
N HIS A 487 -28.89 0.66 1.01
CA HIS A 487 -28.70 0.61 -0.43
C HIS A 487 -28.12 -0.75 -0.85
N SER A 488 -28.63 -1.32 -1.96
CA SER A 488 -28.06 -2.55 -2.53
C SER A 488 -26.64 -2.32 -3.03
N ASP A 489 -25.86 -3.38 -3.20
CA ASP A 489 -24.50 -3.29 -3.74
C ASP A 489 -24.50 -2.67 -5.12
N GLU A 490 -25.49 -2.96 -5.96
CA GLU A 490 -25.63 -2.34 -7.26
C GLU A 490 -25.93 -0.84 -7.17
N ALA A 491 -26.76 -0.41 -6.21
CA ALA A 491 -27.01 1.02 -5.96
C ALA A 491 -25.74 1.74 -5.48
N VAL A 492 -24.93 1.11 -4.65
CA VAL A 492 -23.62 1.64 -4.21
C VAL A 492 -22.65 1.72 -5.39
N ALA A 493 -22.58 0.70 -6.23
CA ALA A 493 -21.74 0.68 -7.42
C ALA A 493 -22.13 1.78 -8.43
N ARG A 494 -23.44 1.97 -8.68
CA ARG A 494 -23.95 3.07 -9.51
C ARG A 494 -23.59 4.44 -8.96
N ALA A 495 -23.52 4.60 -7.65
CA ALA A 495 -23.16 5.86 -7.00
C ALA A 495 -21.66 6.09 -6.88
N ALA A 496 -20.82 5.06 -7.07
CA ALA A 496 -19.39 5.11 -6.78
C ALA A 496 -18.57 6.00 -7.72
N LEU A 497 -19.03 6.23 -8.95
CA LEU A 497 -18.35 7.05 -9.95
C LEU A 497 -19.25 8.19 -10.44
N ARG A 498 -18.63 9.28 -10.88
CA ARG A 498 -19.31 10.33 -11.68
C ARG A 498 -19.31 9.87 -13.13
N TRP A 499 -20.39 9.24 -13.55
CA TRP A 499 -20.52 8.62 -14.88
C TRP A 499 -20.56 9.62 -16.02
N ASP A 500 -21.04 10.83 -15.75
CA ASP A 500 -21.13 12.00 -16.64
C ASP A 500 -19.80 12.76 -16.75
N ASP A 501 -18.77 12.38 -15.98
CA ASP A 501 -17.45 13.00 -16.07
C ASP A 501 -16.84 12.70 -17.46
N PRO A 502 -16.31 13.70 -18.19
CA PRO A 502 -15.74 13.50 -19.53
C PRO A 502 -14.62 12.44 -19.60
N VAL A 503 -13.94 12.20 -18.47
CA VAL A 503 -12.91 11.15 -18.37
C VAL A 503 -13.50 9.75 -18.49
N LEU A 504 -14.75 9.55 -18.11
CA LEU A 504 -15.43 8.25 -18.16
C LEU A 504 -16.51 8.24 -19.26
N ASP A 505 -17.44 9.21 -19.23
CA ASP A 505 -18.54 9.42 -20.21
C ASP A 505 -19.21 8.08 -20.58
N SER A 506 -19.81 7.45 -19.58
CA SER A 506 -20.38 6.10 -19.65
C SER A 506 -21.40 5.88 -18.53
N ASP A 507 -21.82 4.66 -18.28
CA ASP A 507 -22.68 4.26 -17.18
C ASP A 507 -22.31 2.89 -16.59
N TRP A 508 -22.95 2.54 -15.47
CA TRP A 508 -22.75 1.27 -14.80
C TRP A 508 -23.12 0.06 -15.65
N ASP A 509 -24.20 0.12 -16.43
CA ASP A 509 -24.69 -1.01 -17.20
C ASP A 509 -23.72 -1.33 -18.35
N THR A 510 -23.16 -0.30 -18.98
CA THR A 510 -22.08 -0.40 -19.97
C THR A 510 -20.83 -1.03 -19.37
N LEU A 511 -20.38 -0.54 -18.19
CA LEU A 511 -19.23 -1.13 -17.50
C LEU A 511 -19.46 -2.59 -17.12
N LYS A 512 -20.65 -2.90 -16.58
CA LYS A 512 -21.04 -4.27 -16.21
C LYS A 512 -21.01 -5.23 -17.39
N GLN A 513 -21.48 -4.80 -18.55
CA GLN A 513 -21.48 -5.59 -19.78
C GLN A 513 -20.08 -5.78 -20.37
N ALA A 514 -19.29 -4.71 -20.41
CA ALA A 514 -17.94 -4.74 -20.97
C ALA A 514 -16.91 -5.43 -20.05
N GLY A 515 -17.11 -5.35 -18.72
CA GLY A 515 -16.19 -5.81 -17.68
C GLY A 515 -15.16 -4.75 -17.29
N TRP A 516 -14.74 -3.88 -18.22
CA TRP A 516 -13.84 -2.76 -18.00
C TRP A 516 -14.07 -1.62 -18.98
N LEU A 517 -13.67 -0.42 -18.58
CA LEU A 517 -13.65 0.78 -19.43
C LEU A 517 -12.31 1.49 -19.27
N LYS A 518 -11.68 1.88 -20.38
CA LYS A 518 -10.49 2.76 -20.36
C LYS A 518 -10.92 4.20 -20.10
N LEU A 519 -10.22 4.86 -19.18
CA LEU A 519 -10.41 6.30 -18.92
C LEU A 519 -9.94 7.13 -20.13
N LYS A 520 -10.70 8.13 -20.52
CA LYS A 520 -10.40 9.07 -21.62
C LYS A 520 -9.42 10.14 -21.12
N LEU A 521 -8.14 9.79 -20.99
CA LEU A 521 -7.08 10.66 -20.49
C LEU A 521 -6.13 11.07 -21.63
N PRO A 522 -5.48 12.23 -21.56
CA PRO A 522 -4.42 12.60 -22.51
C PRO A 522 -3.29 11.57 -22.48
N GLU A 523 -2.80 11.17 -23.67
CA GLU A 523 -1.71 10.18 -23.80
C GLU A 523 -0.40 10.64 -23.13
N ALA A 524 -0.13 11.96 -23.12
CA ALA A 524 0.94 12.61 -22.36
C ALA A 524 0.31 13.62 -21.39
N PRO A 525 0.10 13.23 -20.12
CA PRO A 525 -0.76 13.98 -19.18
C PRO A 525 -0.37 15.44 -18.96
N PHE A 526 0.93 15.72 -18.98
CA PHE A 526 1.49 17.04 -18.67
C PHE A 526 2.31 17.65 -19.81
N ALA A 527 2.14 17.20 -21.06
CA ALA A 527 2.91 17.69 -22.20
C ALA A 527 2.81 19.22 -22.40
N ASN A 528 1.65 19.77 -22.10
CA ASN A 528 1.34 21.21 -22.21
C ASN A 528 0.96 21.79 -20.83
N GLY A 529 1.56 21.34 -19.74
CA GLY A 529 1.16 21.71 -18.40
C GLY A 529 -0.12 21.02 -17.97
N GLY A 530 -1.06 21.74 -17.34
CA GLY A 530 -2.34 21.18 -16.88
C GLY A 530 -2.21 20.38 -15.59
N PHE A 531 -1.23 20.68 -14.77
CA PHE A 531 -1.11 20.15 -13.43
C PHE A 531 -2.29 20.56 -12.56
N ARG A 532 -2.73 19.66 -11.69
CA ARG A 532 -3.93 19.86 -10.83
C ARG A 532 -3.62 20.64 -9.55
N THR A 533 -2.48 21.33 -9.50
CA THR A 533 -2.10 22.23 -8.42
C THR A 533 -2.91 23.52 -8.46
N PRO A 534 -2.99 24.30 -7.38
CA PRO A 534 -3.62 25.61 -7.39
C PRO A 534 -3.03 26.60 -8.40
N SER A 535 -1.73 26.49 -8.68
CA SER A 535 -1.04 27.32 -9.69
C SER A 535 -1.27 26.84 -11.13
N GLY A 536 -1.82 25.64 -11.34
CA GLY A 536 -1.88 24.97 -12.64
C GLY A 536 -0.52 24.49 -13.16
N LYS A 537 0.54 24.60 -12.37
CA LYS A 537 1.94 24.28 -12.71
C LYS A 537 2.49 23.16 -11.83
N CYS A 538 3.58 22.52 -12.27
CA CYS A 538 4.39 21.65 -11.40
C CYS A 538 5.03 22.48 -10.30
N GLU A 539 4.65 22.24 -9.03
CA GLU A 539 5.10 23.05 -7.90
C GLU A 539 6.41 22.49 -7.32
N PHE A 540 7.55 23.02 -7.73
CA PHE A 540 8.84 22.83 -7.09
C PHE A 540 8.89 23.52 -5.73
N TYR A 541 8.26 24.69 -5.65
CA TYR A 541 7.93 25.43 -4.45
C TYR A 541 6.42 25.29 -4.22
N SER A 542 6.03 24.80 -3.04
CA SER A 542 4.62 24.61 -2.70
C SER A 542 4.14 25.68 -1.71
N PRO A 543 3.34 26.68 -2.16
CA PRO A 543 2.77 27.68 -1.27
C PRO A 543 1.88 27.08 -0.17
N ARG A 544 1.30 25.89 -0.40
CA ARG A 544 0.49 25.20 0.60
C ARG A 544 1.33 24.67 1.76
N LEU A 545 2.53 24.13 1.49
CA LEU A 545 3.44 23.68 2.55
C LEU A 545 3.99 24.88 3.34
N GLU A 546 4.31 25.99 2.68
CA GLU A 546 4.68 27.22 3.36
C GLU A 546 3.60 27.73 4.33
N GLN A 547 2.33 27.74 3.89
CA GLN A 547 1.19 28.11 4.73
C GLN A 547 1.01 27.19 5.95
N MET A 548 1.46 25.94 5.86
CA MET A 548 1.47 24.98 6.96
C MET A 548 2.71 25.12 7.87
N GLY A 549 3.61 26.07 7.59
CA GLY A 549 4.87 26.24 8.32
C GLY A 549 5.92 25.17 8.01
N MET A 550 5.78 24.47 6.88
CA MET A 550 6.70 23.44 6.40
C MET A 550 7.61 24.01 5.31
N ASP A 551 8.76 23.37 5.07
CA ASP A 551 9.64 23.77 3.97
C ASP A 551 8.91 23.62 2.63
N PRO A 552 8.73 24.69 1.85
CA PRO A 552 8.02 24.65 0.59
C PRO A 552 8.80 23.95 -0.54
N VAL A 553 10.13 23.82 -0.42
CA VAL A 553 11.02 23.18 -1.39
C VAL A 553 11.40 21.77 -0.90
N PRO A 554 11.43 20.75 -1.76
CA PRO A 554 11.82 19.41 -1.32
C PRO A 554 13.27 19.39 -0.81
N ASP A 555 13.49 18.68 0.29
CA ASP A 555 14.79 18.49 0.90
C ASP A 555 15.03 17.04 1.32
N TYR A 556 16.28 16.68 1.57
CA TYR A 556 16.64 15.43 2.21
C TYR A 556 16.44 15.52 3.72
N LEU A 557 15.70 14.59 4.28
CA LEU A 557 15.56 14.40 5.71
C LEU A 557 16.13 13.03 6.07
N PRO A 558 17.16 12.97 6.94
CA PRO A 558 17.72 11.68 7.34
C PRO A 558 16.67 10.84 8.06
N PRO A 559 16.68 9.50 7.89
CA PRO A 559 15.82 8.60 8.65
C PRO A 559 15.95 8.85 10.15
N PHE A 560 14.84 8.69 10.90
CA PHE A 560 14.86 8.85 12.37
C PHE A 560 15.90 7.95 13.02
N GLU A 561 15.96 6.70 12.57
CA GLU A 561 16.92 5.71 13.04
C GLU A 561 18.05 5.59 12.00
N SER A 562 19.06 6.43 12.16
CA SER A 562 20.25 6.47 11.32
C SER A 562 21.45 6.97 12.12
N VAL A 563 22.65 6.74 11.59
CA VAL A 563 23.90 7.28 12.20
C VAL A 563 23.86 8.82 12.27
N GLU A 564 23.20 9.46 11.30
CA GLU A 564 23.10 10.92 11.21
C GLU A 564 22.13 11.50 12.25
N ALA A 565 20.93 10.90 12.39
CA ALA A 565 19.88 11.44 13.26
C ALA A 565 19.89 10.84 14.68
N ALA A 566 20.39 9.62 14.89
CA ALA A 566 20.39 8.89 16.15
C ALA A 566 21.69 8.09 16.36
N PRO A 567 22.86 8.77 16.50
CA PRO A 567 24.16 8.10 16.58
C PRO A 567 24.28 7.12 17.76
N GLU A 568 23.68 7.42 18.90
CA GLU A 568 23.71 6.53 20.09
C GLU A 568 22.89 5.25 19.84
N LEU A 569 21.76 5.36 19.17
CA LEU A 569 20.95 4.20 18.77
C LEU A 569 21.71 3.35 17.73
N ALA A 570 22.33 4.00 16.75
CA ALA A 570 23.12 3.35 15.72
C ALA A 570 24.38 2.64 16.27
N ALA A 571 24.94 3.14 17.38
CA ALA A 571 26.03 2.46 18.06
C ALA A 571 25.59 1.15 18.73
N ARG A 572 24.32 1.04 19.17
CA ARG A 572 23.75 -0.19 19.76
C ARG A 572 23.16 -1.14 18.70
N TYR A 573 22.61 -0.59 17.64
CA TYR A 573 21.92 -1.31 16.57
C TYR A 573 22.46 -0.84 15.21
N PRO A 574 23.62 -1.37 14.76
CA PRO A 574 24.37 -0.79 13.66
C PRO A 574 23.84 -1.20 12.26
N LEU A 575 22.89 -2.12 12.17
CA LEU A 575 22.36 -2.61 10.91
C LEU A 575 21.02 -1.95 10.60
N ALA A 576 20.93 -1.30 9.44
CA ALA A 576 19.64 -0.89 8.91
C ALA A 576 18.84 -2.13 8.46
N MET A 577 17.56 -2.19 8.78
CA MET A 577 16.68 -3.27 8.33
C MET A 577 15.60 -2.74 7.41
N ILE A 578 15.42 -3.39 6.26
CA ILE A 578 14.23 -3.24 5.42
C ILE A 578 13.45 -4.54 5.37
N SER A 579 12.13 -4.43 5.28
CA SER A 579 11.22 -5.57 5.26
C SER A 579 10.30 -5.56 4.02
N PRO A 580 10.86 -5.69 2.79
CA PRO A 580 10.05 -5.71 1.59
C PRO A 580 9.15 -6.94 1.54
N PRO A 581 8.01 -6.88 0.81
CA PRO A 581 7.09 -8.02 0.70
C PRO A 581 7.78 -9.26 0.10
N ALA A 582 7.50 -10.42 0.70
CA ALA A 582 7.87 -11.71 0.14
C ALA A 582 7.18 -11.92 -1.22
N ARG A 583 7.84 -12.65 -2.12
CA ARG A 583 7.39 -12.76 -3.52
C ARG A 583 6.05 -13.50 -3.65
N HIS A 584 5.82 -14.52 -2.83
CA HIS A 584 4.66 -15.39 -2.93
C HIS A 584 3.52 -15.00 -1.98
N PHE A 585 3.70 -13.94 -1.18
CA PHE A 585 2.67 -13.33 -0.35
C PHE A 585 2.29 -11.95 -0.86
N LEU A 586 1.13 -11.46 -0.43
CA LEU A 586 0.72 -10.08 -0.64
C LEU A 586 0.33 -9.50 0.72
N ASN A 587 1.22 -8.73 1.33
CA ASN A 587 1.12 -8.39 2.75
C ASN A 587 0.85 -9.67 3.55
N SER A 588 -0.19 -9.72 4.40
CA SER A 588 -0.58 -10.94 5.13
C SER A 588 -1.51 -11.88 4.36
N THR A 589 -1.77 -11.63 3.08
CA THR A 589 -2.63 -12.48 2.24
C THR A 589 -1.80 -13.55 1.53
N PHE A 590 -2.34 -14.75 1.38
CA PHE A 590 -1.74 -15.96 0.80
C PHE A 590 -0.71 -16.68 1.68
N VAL A 591 -0.34 -16.17 2.83
CA VAL A 591 0.63 -16.81 3.76
C VAL A 591 0.15 -18.20 4.18
N ASN A 592 -1.15 -18.40 4.32
CA ASN A 592 -1.78 -19.66 4.70
C ASN A 592 -1.97 -20.65 3.52
N VAL A 593 -1.66 -20.26 2.29
CA VAL A 593 -1.73 -21.16 1.13
C VAL A 593 -0.45 -22.00 1.07
N ASP A 594 -0.53 -23.26 1.43
CA ASP A 594 0.62 -24.17 1.62
C ASP A 594 1.55 -24.24 0.42
N SER A 595 1.02 -24.27 -0.81
CA SER A 595 1.84 -24.32 -2.03
C SER A 595 2.67 -23.04 -2.24
N LEU A 596 2.17 -21.88 -1.80
CA LEU A 596 2.89 -20.61 -1.87
C LEU A 596 3.89 -20.48 -0.71
N ARG A 597 3.47 -20.86 0.50
CA ARG A 597 4.33 -20.85 1.68
C ARG A 597 5.52 -21.81 1.52
N SER A 598 5.31 -23.01 1.02
CA SER A 598 6.39 -23.97 0.74
C SER A 598 7.39 -23.46 -0.30
N THR A 599 6.92 -22.64 -1.26
CA THR A 599 7.80 -22.03 -2.26
C THR A 599 8.62 -20.88 -1.66
N GLU A 600 8.05 -20.11 -0.71
CA GLU A 600 8.78 -19.06 -0.01
C GLU A 600 9.80 -19.62 0.98
N GLY A 601 9.52 -20.78 1.56
CA GLY A 601 10.36 -21.45 2.56
C GLY A 601 10.09 -20.92 3.99
N GLU A 602 11.12 -20.91 4.82
CA GLU A 602 11.08 -20.35 6.17
C GLU A 602 11.39 -18.85 6.15
N PRO A 603 10.99 -18.08 7.17
CA PRO A 603 11.44 -16.71 7.34
C PRO A 603 12.97 -16.63 7.32
N HIS A 604 13.53 -15.81 6.45
CA HIS A 604 14.97 -15.64 6.33
C HIS A 604 15.40 -14.19 6.36
N LEU A 605 16.65 -13.97 6.76
CA LEU A 605 17.31 -12.67 6.80
C LEU A 605 18.49 -12.66 5.85
N ASP A 606 18.43 -11.84 4.79
CA ASP A 606 19.57 -11.63 3.92
C ASP A 606 20.58 -10.72 4.61
N MET A 607 21.84 -11.18 4.68
CA MET A 607 22.95 -10.46 5.29
C MET A 607 24.16 -10.44 4.36
N HIS A 608 24.86 -9.31 4.33
CA HIS A 608 26.12 -9.22 3.60
C HIS A 608 27.19 -10.11 4.28
N PRO A 609 28.10 -10.77 3.52
CA PRO A 609 29.14 -11.65 4.09
C PRO A 609 30.01 -10.98 5.17
N SER A 610 30.34 -9.69 5.03
CA SER A 610 31.12 -8.96 6.04
C SER A 610 30.38 -8.80 7.37
N ASP A 611 29.05 -8.51 7.31
CA ASP A 611 28.22 -8.30 8.51
C ASP A 611 27.98 -9.61 9.25
N ALA A 612 27.79 -10.70 8.51
CA ALA A 612 27.67 -12.05 9.05
C ALA A 612 28.97 -12.52 9.70
N SER A 613 30.11 -12.37 9.01
CA SER A 613 31.41 -12.72 9.54
C SER A 613 31.80 -11.98 10.81
N ALA A 614 31.49 -10.68 10.88
CA ALA A 614 31.72 -9.86 12.08
C ALA A 614 30.96 -10.35 13.32
N ARG A 615 29.88 -11.15 13.12
CA ARG A 615 28.99 -11.70 14.16
C ARG A 615 29.14 -13.21 14.33
N GLY A 616 30.04 -13.85 13.61
CA GLY A 616 30.22 -15.29 13.63
C GLY A 616 29.00 -16.08 13.15
N ILE A 617 28.20 -15.48 12.24
CA ILE A 617 27.00 -16.08 11.66
C ILE A 617 27.36 -16.77 10.35
N ALA A 618 26.89 -18.00 10.18
CA ALA A 618 27.05 -18.82 8.97
C ALA A 618 25.70 -18.96 8.22
N GLU A 619 25.78 -19.41 6.97
CA GLU A 619 24.62 -19.73 6.14
C GLU A 619 23.72 -20.74 6.84
N GLY A 620 22.42 -20.43 6.96
CA GLY A 620 21.42 -21.30 7.57
C GLY A 620 21.38 -21.28 9.10
N ASP A 621 22.23 -20.51 9.77
CA ASP A 621 22.13 -20.33 11.22
C ASP A 621 20.79 -19.67 11.58
N VAL A 622 20.20 -20.10 12.71
CA VAL A 622 19.06 -19.39 13.30
C VAL A 622 19.59 -18.13 13.98
N VAL A 623 19.05 -16.99 13.60
CA VAL A 623 19.45 -15.69 14.12
C VAL A 623 18.28 -14.99 14.81
N ARG A 624 18.61 -14.23 15.85
CA ARG A 624 17.71 -13.26 16.48
C ARG A 624 18.00 -11.88 15.93
N ILE A 625 16.99 -11.22 15.42
CA ILE A 625 16.99 -9.83 14.98
C ILE A 625 16.26 -9.02 16.04
N PHE A 626 16.87 -7.97 16.57
CA PHE A 626 16.30 -7.25 17.72
C PHE A 626 16.69 -5.78 17.80
N ASN A 627 15.87 -5.03 18.52
CA ASN A 627 16.13 -3.68 19.02
C ASN A 627 15.33 -3.42 20.30
N ASP A 628 15.23 -2.15 20.75
CA ASP A 628 14.54 -1.81 22.00
C ASP A 628 13.02 -2.15 21.98
N ARG A 629 12.39 -2.30 20.80
CA ARG A 629 10.95 -2.61 20.66
C ARG A 629 10.65 -4.09 20.79
N GLY A 630 11.51 -4.93 20.29
CA GLY A 630 11.26 -6.37 20.31
C GLY A 630 12.30 -7.16 19.53
N SER A 631 11.93 -8.38 19.18
CA SER A 631 12.79 -9.29 18.40
C SER A 631 11.98 -10.26 17.57
N MET A 632 12.63 -10.83 16.53
CA MET A 632 12.13 -11.95 15.73
C MET A 632 13.26 -12.91 15.40
N GLN A 633 12.91 -14.14 15.01
CA GLN A 633 13.86 -15.15 14.54
C GLN A 633 13.72 -15.37 13.03
N ALA A 634 14.85 -15.66 12.37
CA ALA A 634 14.90 -16.03 10.97
C ALA A 634 16.12 -16.92 10.70
N LEU A 635 16.14 -17.57 9.53
CA LEU A 635 17.36 -18.25 9.03
C LEU A 635 18.26 -17.22 8.34
N ALA A 636 19.54 -17.19 8.70
CA ALA A 636 20.52 -16.36 8.02
C ALA A 636 20.75 -16.85 6.59
N ARG A 637 20.67 -15.94 5.63
CA ARG A 637 21.06 -16.16 4.24
C ARG A 637 22.18 -15.19 3.87
N ILE A 638 23.38 -15.73 3.66
CA ILE A 638 24.56 -14.91 3.40
C ILE A 638 24.64 -14.60 1.92
N THR A 639 24.54 -13.33 1.56
CA THR A 639 24.42 -12.91 0.16
C THR A 639 24.93 -11.50 -0.08
N ASP A 640 25.51 -11.26 -1.26
CA ASP A 640 25.90 -9.94 -1.77
C ASP A 640 24.70 -9.12 -2.33
N ARG A 641 23.50 -9.66 -2.26
CA ARG A 641 22.27 -8.94 -2.64
C ARG A 641 21.95 -7.83 -1.65
N ALA A 642 22.23 -8.02 -0.37
CA ALA A 642 22.21 -6.98 0.65
C ALA A 642 23.58 -6.28 0.65
N ARG A 643 23.58 -4.94 0.71
CA ARG A 643 24.83 -4.19 0.90
C ARG A 643 25.32 -4.31 2.34
N ALA A 644 26.61 -4.08 2.58
CA ALA A 644 27.15 -4.03 3.94
C ALA A 644 26.44 -2.95 4.79
N GLY A 645 26.08 -3.29 6.03
CA GLY A 645 25.30 -2.45 6.96
C GLY A 645 23.79 -2.51 6.74
N LEU A 646 23.29 -3.36 5.83
CA LEU A 646 21.87 -3.57 5.57
C LEU A 646 21.51 -5.04 5.73
N VAL A 647 20.41 -5.29 6.44
CA VAL A 647 19.77 -6.62 6.48
C VAL A 647 18.37 -6.56 5.89
N VAL A 648 17.93 -7.64 5.25
CA VAL A 648 16.65 -7.69 4.56
C VAL A 648 15.85 -8.89 5.05
N GLY A 649 14.78 -8.59 5.84
CA GLY A 649 13.84 -9.59 6.33
C GLY A 649 12.53 -9.52 5.56
N LEU A 650 12.25 -10.50 4.67
CA LEU A 650 11.04 -10.47 3.85
C LEU A 650 9.77 -10.55 4.70
N SER A 651 8.79 -9.74 4.39
CA SER A 651 7.52 -9.61 5.12
C SER A 651 6.31 -10.01 4.23
N ILE A 652 5.10 -10.26 4.77
CA ILE A 652 4.76 -10.35 6.19
C ILE A 652 4.32 -11.80 6.45
N TRP A 653 5.00 -12.46 7.36
CA TRP A 653 4.56 -13.74 7.87
C TRP A 653 3.46 -13.53 8.91
N TRP A 654 2.48 -14.43 8.97
CA TRP A 654 1.61 -14.51 10.14
C TRP A 654 2.46 -14.94 11.33
N LYS A 655 2.28 -14.29 12.48
CA LYS A 655 3.04 -14.61 13.69
C LYS A 655 2.89 -16.09 14.06
N LYS A 656 1.68 -16.63 14.02
CA LYS A 656 1.40 -18.04 14.30
C LYS A 656 2.01 -19.04 13.30
N LEU A 657 2.51 -18.58 12.16
CA LEU A 657 3.21 -19.39 11.15
C LEU A 657 4.71 -19.10 11.11
N SER A 658 5.22 -18.28 12.03
CA SER A 658 6.65 -18.01 12.23
C SER A 658 7.19 -18.90 13.35
N PRO A 659 8.48 -19.32 13.31
CA PRO A 659 9.06 -20.25 14.28
C PRO A 659 8.96 -19.82 15.74
N ASP A 660 9.08 -18.52 16.02
CA ASP A 660 9.02 -17.92 17.35
C ASP A 660 7.70 -17.18 17.65
N GLY A 661 6.71 -17.28 16.78
CA GLY A 661 5.45 -16.56 16.95
C GLY A 661 5.55 -15.05 16.73
N ARG A 662 6.57 -14.57 15.99
CA ARG A 662 6.88 -13.16 15.76
C ARG A 662 7.16 -12.88 14.29
N ASN A 663 7.13 -11.60 13.89
CA ASN A 663 7.45 -11.17 12.53
C ASN A 663 8.21 -9.83 12.50
N ALA A 664 8.52 -9.33 11.30
CA ALA A 664 9.33 -8.12 11.11
C ALA A 664 8.76 -6.87 11.83
N ASN A 665 7.45 -6.82 12.10
CA ASN A 665 6.85 -5.66 12.77
C ASN A 665 7.08 -5.62 14.29
N GLU A 666 7.70 -6.61 14.88
CA GLU A 666 8.18 -6.54 16.27
C GLU A 666 9.26 -5.44 16.46
N VAL A 667 10.03 -5.17 15.41
CA VAL A 667 11.16 -4.24 15.47
C VAL A 667 10.91 -2.90 14.76
N THR A 668 9.77 -2.73 14.08
CA THR A 668 9.43 -1.50 13.35
C THR A 668 8.81 -0.42 14.26
N SER A 669 8.98 0.85 13.89
CA SER A 669 8.51 2.01 14.65
C SER A 669 7.13 2.50 14.21
N GLN A 670 6.36 3.10 15.14
CA GLN A 670 5.13 3.84 14.84
C GLN A 670 5.36 5.30 14.41
N ALA A 671 6.63 5.75 14.29
CA ALA A 671 6.95 7.08 13.81
C ALA A 671 6.38 7.32 12.40
N LEU A 672 6.03 8.56 12.12
CA LEU A 672 5.34 8.93 10.89
C LEU A 672 6.25 9.69 9.92
N THR A 673 5.98 9.59 8.63
CA THR A 673 6.69 10.33 7.59
C THR A 673 6.43 11.84 7.68
N ASP A 674 7.31 12.62 7.08
CA ASP A 674 7.26 14.09 6.95
C ASP A 674 5.96 14.60 6.32
N LEU A 675 5.47 13.91 5.30
CA LEU A 675 4.21 14.21 4.60
C LEU A 675 3.33 12.97 4.57
N GLY A 676 2.01 13.16 4.72
CA GLY A 676 1.00 12.11 4.59
C GLY A 676 0.89 11.16 5.79
N ASN A 677 1.60 11.40 6.89
CA ASN A 677 1.51 10.63 8.14
C ASN A 677 1.64 9.11 7.93
N SER A 678 2.49 8.67 6.97
CA SER A 678 2.64 7.26 6.60
C SER A 678 3.59 6.53 7.56
N ALA A 679 3.59 5.19 7.49
CA ALA A 679 4.50 4.38 8.29
C ALA A 679 5.95 4.49 7.83
N THR A 680 6.87 4.52 8.78
CA THR A 680 8.33 4.56 8.56
C THR A 680 8.96 3.17 8.76
N PHE A 681 8.44 2.14 8.13
CA PHE A 681 8.90 0.75 8.31
C PHE A 681 10.40 0.53 8.07
N TYR A 682 11.04 1.40 7.27
CA TYR A 682 12.44 1.30 6.90
C TYR A 682 13.34 2.29 7.65
N ASP A 683 12.77 3.07 8.58
CA ASP A 683 13.49 3.71 9.66
C ASP A 683 13.63 2.72 10.81
N CYS A 684 14.48 1.73 10.63
CA CYS A 684 14.59 0.61 11.55
C CYS A 684 16.05 0.18 11.66
N LEU A 685 16.62 0.38 12.83
CA LEU A 685 17.93 -0.14 13.20
C LEU A 685 17.80 -1.38 14.09
N VAL A 686 18.62 -2.37 13.82
CA VAL A 686 18.63 -3.65 14.51
C VAL A 686 20.06 -4.13 14.79
N GLU A 687 20.18 -5.05 15.74
CA GLU A 687 21.33 -5.93 15.87
C GLU A 687 20.89 -7.37 15.57
N VAL A 688 21.83 -8.19 15.14
CA VAL A 688 21.63 -9.59 14.79
C VAL A 688 22.64 -10.46 15.51
N GLU A 689 22.16 -11.47 16.20
CA GLU A 689 22.99 -12.45 16.90
C GLU A 689 22.60 -13.87 16.54
N ARG A 690 23.54 -14.79 16.63
CA ARG A 690 23.28 -16.23 16.48
C ARG A 690 22.61 -16.75 17.74
N ILE A 691 21.61 -17.64 17.60
CA ILE A 691 20.94 -18.33 18.71
C ILE A 691 21.59 -19.69 18.92
#